data_68c17998327bb914a8efcf19649e4c13
#
_entry.id   68c17998327bb914a8efcf19649e4c13
#
_cell.length_a   1.000
_cell.length_b   1.000
_cell.length_c   1.000
_cell.angle_alpha   90.00
_cell.angle_beta   90.00
_cell.angle_gamma   90.00
#
_symmetry.space_group_name_H-M   'P 1'
#
loop_
_entity.id
_entity.type
_entity.pdbx_description
1 polymer ?
#
loop_
_entity_poly.entity_id
_entity_poly.type
_entity_poly.pdbx_seq_one_letter_code
_entity_poly.pdbx_strand_id
1 'polypeptide(L)'
;MGMKRNNGIANTMGMKRRWMMPLALSFILCHLSFSPVGAQRQMTAVPLTDVQWTGGFWGDRFAVLSHTSVQSMWQTWQTKEGKGFNNFLIAAGEMQGEHHGPPFHDGDMYKWLEAVASVYAVTHDAELDAIMDRFISLVQKAQRPDGYIHTPVIIKERNTKRPTPDRPTPDRPTPDPSLVGRGVDSPAAEVGDGEGAWSGDASSGAKTNYSPPYKGGAGGGSSGGGSASAFSNRLNFETYNLGHLITAGIVHKRATGKTTLFDCAVRAADFLYDFCQRAPEELAGNAICPSHYMAVAELYRETGNTKYLDLLKKFIDIRGMVQNGTDDNQDRIPFRQQYRAMGHAVRANYLYAGVADLYLESGEEQLMKNLSAIWHDIVTRKMYVNGACGALYDGTSPDGTNYTPDSIQKVHQSYGRPYQLPHSTAHNETCANIGNMLFNWRLLQATGDAKYMDVVENCLYNSVLPGISLDGELYFYTNPLRLTDELPYKLRWPKERRKLISCFCCPPNTLRTLCQAQDYVYSLAPACVYVNMYGESRLQTTVEGVGPVTLSQHTDYPWDGYVELTVDGLKSRRGQLFTLALRQPSWTAQPVVSVNGQPVEATVEHGYMLINRQWKRGDKVTIDMPMTTTIIEANPLVEECRGQVAVMRGPIVYCLESQDLSGGIDIDDVVLPVSAQFRTVETTIGGSKMIALETEAYLRDEARWDGQLYRPAATVKKTVTVRLIPYYAWGNRGHGEMTVWLPTTY
;
A
#
# COMPACT_ATOMS: atom_id res chain seq x y z
N MET A 1 -49.60 -52.36 -15.93
CA MET A 1 -50.48 -52.95 -14.88
C MET A 1 -50.28 -52.01 -13.68
N GLY A 2 -51.15 -51.20 -13.39
CA GLY A 2 -52.55 -51.11 -13.04
C GLY A 2 -52.64 -50.43 -11.71
N MET A 3 -52.94 -49.14 -11.72
CA MET A 3 -54.22 -48.54 -11.25
C MET A 3 -54.72 -48.98 -9.86
N LYS A 4 -54.92 -48.06 -8.91
CA LYS A 4 -56.21 -47.51 -8.47
C LYS A 4 -56.04 -46.62 -7.25
N ARG A 5 -56.46 -45.37 -7.37
CA ARG A 5 -57.41 -44.54 -6.67
C ARG A 5 -58.22 -45.14 -5.53
N ASN A 6 -58.38 -44.40 -4.41
CA ASN A 6 -59.69 -43.95 -3.89
C ASN A 6 -59.45 -43.05 -2.65
N ASN A 7 -59.91 -41.89 -2.70
CA ASN A 7 -61.03 -41.10 -2.16
C ASN A 7 -61.56 -41.51 -0.78
N GLY A 8 -61.62 -40.49 0.11
CA GLY A 8 -62.88 -40.21 0.74
C GLY A 8 -62.97 -39.83 2.19
N ILE A 9 -63.45 -38.63 2.37
CA ILE A 9 -64.49 -38.20 3.29
C ILE A 9 -64.03 -37.48 4.58
N ALA A 10 -64.51 -36.26 4.63
CA ALA A 10 -64.54 -35.27 5.71
C ALA A 10 -65.33 -35.76 6.92
N ASN A 11 -65.01 -35.17 8.11
CA ASN A 11 -66.06 -34.65 8.94
C ASN A 11 -65.57 -33.56 9.90
N THR A 12 -66.41 -32.57 10.03
CA THR A 12 -66.47 -31.33 10.80
C THR A 12 -66.53 -31.56 12.30
N MET A 13 -65.98 -30.65 13.11
CA MET A 13 -66.62 -29.80 14.12
C MET A 13 -65.66 -29.35 15.21
N GLY A 14 -65.73 -28.07 15.54
CA GLY A 14 -65.39 -27.61 16.87
C GLY A 14 -64.60 -26.29 16.96
N MET A 15 -65.25 -25.17 16.70
CA MET A 15 -64.77 -23.81 17.03
C MET A 15 -64.46 -23.65 18.51
N LYS A 16 -63.25 -23.20 18.84
CA LYS A 16 -63.00 -22.30 19.98
C LYS A 16 -62.04 -21.19 19.56
N ARG A 17 -62.57 -19.97 19.43
CA ARG A 17 -61.86 -18.73 19.28
C ARG A 17 -60.98 -18.49 20.50
N ARG A 18 -59.67 -18.39 20.32
CA ARG A 18 -58.75 -17.71 21.22
C ARG A 18 -58.14 -16.56 20.46
N TRP A 19 -58.33 -15.35 20.99
CA TRP A 19 -57.73 -14.13 20.51
C TRP A 19 -56.20 -14.22 20.66
N MET A 20 -55.49 -14.20 19.52
CA MET A 20 -54.07 -13.88 19.50
C MET A 20 -53.95 -12.47 18.97
N MET A 21 -53.38 -11.60 19.82
CA MET A 21 -52.87 -10.28 19.41
C MET A 21 -51.82 -10.45 18.30
N PRO A 22 -51.83 -9.60 17.28
CA PRO A 22 -50.73 -9.60 16.32
C PRO A 22 -49.51 -8.98 17.00
N LEU A 23 -48.41 -9.76 17.11
CA LEU A 23 -47.08 -9.22 17.29
C LEU A 23 -46.79 -8.39 16.04
N ALA A 24 -46.72 -7.09 16.18
CA ALA A 24 -46.21 -6.21 15.16
C ALA A 24 -44.72 -6.50 14.99
N LEU A 25 -44.37 -7.26 13.97
CA LEU A 25 -43.00 -7.28 13.42
C LEU A 25 -42.74 -5.87 12.86
N SER A 26 -42.07 -5.05 13.66
CA SER A 26 -41.46 -3.83 13.15
C SER A 26 -40.28 -4.21 12.24
N PHE A 27 -40.60 -4.45 10.98
CA PHE A 27 -39.60 -4.30 9.92
C PHE A 27 -39.18 -2.82 9.92
N ILE A 28 -38.02 -2.51 10.50
CA ILE A 28 -37.33 -1.28 10.20
C ILE A 28 -36.83 -1.45 8.76
N LEU A 29 -37.66 -1.06 7.79
CA LEU A 29 -37.20 -0.65 6.49
C LEU A 29 -36.25 0.52 6.74
N CYS A 30 -34.95 0.29 6.60
CA CYS A 30 -34.04 1.36 6.28
C CYS A 30 -34.60 2.03 5.02
N HIS A 31 -35.24 3.16 5.19
CA HIS A 31 -35.65 4.00 4.07
C HIS A 31 -34.38 4.32 3.28
N LEU A 32 -34.23 3.68 2.13
CA LEU A 32 -33.43 4.19 1.05
C LEU A 32 -33.99 5.58 0.71
N SER A 33 -33.44 6.59 1.36
CA SER A 33 -33.61 7.97 0.93
C SER A 33 -32.98 8.02 -0.47
N PHE A 34 -33.82 8.11 -1.48
CA PHE A 34 -33.39 8.50 -2.81
C PHE A 34 -32.83 9.92 -2.73
N SER A 35 -31.55 10.04 -2.39
CA SER A 35 -30.78 11.24 -2.68
C SER A 35 -30.56 11.33 -4.18
N PRO A 36 -30.67 12.49 -4.80
CA PRO A 36 -30.49 12.64 -6.23
C PRO A 36 -29.05 12.29 -6.61
N VAL A 37 -28.88 11.34 -7.52
CA VAL A 37 -27.61 10.97 -8.18
C VAL A 37 -26.37 11.41 -7.39
N GLY A 38 -25.95 10.62 -6.40
CA GLY A 38 -24.82 10.93 -5.54
C GLY A 38 -24.45 9.75 -4.68
N ALA A 39 -23.22 9.68 -4.32
CA ALA A 39 -22.47 8.81 -3.42
C ALA A 39 -23.17 7.52 -2.94
N GLN A 40 -22.68 6.38 -3.40
CA GLN A 40 -23.08 5.05 -2.87
C GLN A 40 -22.13 4.64 -1.73
N ARG A 41 -22.01 5.48 -0.70
CA ARG A 41 -21.20 5.15 0.46
C ARG A 41 -22.05 4.46 1.52
N GLN A 42 -21.60 3.30 1.99
CA GLN A 42 -22.17 2.62 3.15
C GLN A 42 -21.60 3.19 4.47
N MET A 43 -20.34 3.65 4.40
CA MET A 43 -19.66 4.26 5.54
C MET A 43 -18.62 5.29 5.10
N THR A 44 -18.28 6.21 5.98
CA THR A 44 -17.25 7.24 5.76
C THR A 44 -16.10 7.07 6.75
N ALA A 45 -14.88 7.37 6.31
CA ALA A 45 -13.73 7.45 7.20
C ALA A 45 -13.92 8.56 8.25
N VAL A 46 -13.35 8.36 9.42
CA VAL A 46 -13.29 9.39 10.47
C VAL A 46 -12.16 10.36 10.14
N PRO A 47 -12.30 11.67 10.43
CA PRO A 47 -11.18 12.62 10.30
C PRO A 47 -9.93 12.19 11.08
N LEU A 48 -8.74 12.40 10.51
CA LEU A 48 -7.45 12.07 11.12
C LEU A 48 -7.29 12.61 12.56
N THR A 49 -7.82 13.81 12.82
CA THR A 49 -7.76 14.48 14.12
C THR A 49 -8.67 13.89 15.19
N ASP A 50 -9.62 13.05 14.80
CA ASP A 50 -10.64 12.52 15.70
C ASP A 50 -10.23 11.21 16.37
N VAL A 51 -9.13 10.57 15.90
CA VAL A 51 -8.61 9.30 16.40
C VAL A 51 -7.17 9.47 16.89
N GLN A 52 -6.89 8.97 18.09
CA GLN A 52 -5.55 8.98 18.69
C GLN A 52 -5.19 7.61 19.22
N TRP A 53 -3.97 7.15 18.95
CA TRP A 53 -3.38 6.03 19.66
C TRP A 53 -3.05 6.45 21.08
N THR A 54 -3.52 5.69 22.07
CA THR A 54 -3.29 5.99 23.48
C THR A 54 -2.23 5.09 24.12
N GLY A 55 -1.77 4.07 23.38
CA GLY A 55 -0.76 3.12 23.81
C GLY A 55 -0.75 1.86 22.93
N GLY A 56 -0.23 0.77 23.48
CA GLY A 56 -0.18 -0.53 22.84
C GLY A 56 0.65 -0.57 21.55
N PHE A 57 0.48 -1.63 20.78
CA PHE A 57 1.28 -1.89 19.58
C PHE A 57 1.38 -0.68 18.62
N TRP A 58 0.24 -0.11 18.24
CA TRP A 58 0.22 1.01 17.29
C TRP A 58 0.69 2.31 17.91
N GLY A 59 0.46 2.52 19.21
CA GLY A 59 1.00 3.67 19.94
C GLY A 59 2.53 3.66 19.97
N ASP A 60 3.15 2.51 20.24
CA ASP A 60 4.61 2.33 20.20
C ASP A 60 5.17 2.56 18.79
N ARG A 61 4.50 2.02 17.76
CA ARG A 61 4.90 2.27 16.36
C ARG A 61 4.78 3.75 16.00
N PHE A 62 3.68 4.40 16.35
CA PHE A 62 3.49 5.83 16.10
C PHE A 62 4.54 6.68 16.81
N ALA A 63 4.95 6.32 18.03
CA ALA A 63 6.02 7.00 18.74
C ALA A 63 7.37 6.93 17.98
N VAL A 64 7.73 5.75 17.44
CA VAL A 64 8.93 5.61 16.59
C VAL A 64 8.81 6.45 15.33
N LEU A 65 7.66 6.42 14.65
CA LEU A 65 7.44 7.18 13.42
C LEU A 65 7.54 8.68 13.67
N SER A 66 6.93 9.18 14.74
CA SER A 66 6.86 10.60 15.07
C SER A 66 8.20 11.17 15.57
N HIS A 67 8.93 10.43 16.42
CA HIS A 67 10.16 10.93 17.02
C HIS A 67 11.42 10.62 16.21
N THR A 68 11.41 9.54 15.42
CA THR A 68 12.60 9.08 14.69
C THR A 68 12.43 9.16 13.18
N SER A 69 11.40 8.53 12.64
CA SER A 69 11.35 8.26 11.19
C SER A 69 11.16 9.52 10.36
N VAL A 70 10.28 10.44 10.77
CA VAL A 70 10.03 11.69 10.02
C VAL A 70 11.28 12.57 9.99
N GLN A 71 12.02 12.62 11.10
CA GLN A 71 13.25 13.40 11.23
C GLN A 71 14.41 12.75 10.45
N SER A 72 14.60 11.43 10.59
CA SER A 72 15.64 10.68 9.87
C SER A 72 15.47 10.81 8.36
N MET A 73 14.22 10.73 7.86
CA MET A 73 13.95 10.92 6.44
C MET A 73 14.18 12.38 6.00
N TRP A 74 13.82 13.36 6.80
CA TRP A 74 14.12 14.76 6.53
C TRP A 74 15.62 15.00 6.37
N GLN A 75 16.43 14.47 7.30
CA GLN A 75 17.88 14.53 7.21
C GLN A 75 18.40 13.87 5.93
N THR A 76 17.84 12.70 5.56
CA THR A 76 18.20 11.98 4.32
C THR A 76 17.95 12.82 3.08
N TRP A 77 16.82 13.52 2.98
CA TRP A 77 16.49 14.40 1.84
C TRP A 77 17.45 15.58 1.66
N GLN A 78 18.17 15.98 2.71
CA GLN A 78 19.13 17.09 2.68
C GLN A 78 20.57 16.65 2.35
N THR A 79 20.85 15.33 2.32
CA THR A 79 22.18 14.81 1.99
C THR A 79 22.52 15.00 0.51
N LYS A 80 23.80 14.82 0.17
CA LYS A 80 24.25 14.83 -1.24
C LYS A 80 23.66 13.69 -2.06
N GLU A 81 23.37 12.59 -1.44
CA GLU A 81 22.77 11.39 -2.04
C GLU A 81 21.24 11.53 -2.17
N GLY A 82 20.57 12.06 -1.13
CA GLY A 82 19.12 12.23 -1.09
C GLY A 82 18.60 13.31 -2.03
N LYS A 83 19.22 14.47 -2.03
CA LYS A 83 19.06 15.65 -2.95
C LYS A 83 17.63 16.15 -3.23
N GLY A 84 16.58 15.50 -2.73
CA GLY A 84 15.19 15.90 -3.02
C GLY A 84 14.89 17.33 -2.61
N PHE A 85 15.30 17.72 -1.41
CA PHE A 85 15.13 19.10 -0.92
C PHE A 85 15.91 20.13 -1.75
N ASN A 86 17.12 19.79 -2.21
CA ASN A 86 17.95 20.68 -3.02
C ASN A 86 17.30 20.97 -4.39
N ASN A 87 16.59 20.01 -4.99
CA ASN A 87 15.86 20.26 -6.24
C ASN A 87 14.81 21.38 -6.06
N PHE A 88 14.13 21.42 -4.93
CA PHE A 88 13.19 22.51 -4.63
C PHE A 88 13.88 23.83 -4.35
N LEU A 89 15.05 23.86 -3.69
CA LEU A 89 15.85 25.09 -3.55
C LEU A 89 16.26 25.67 -4.91
N ILE A 90 16.70 24.80 -5.82
CA ILE A 90 17.08 25.20 -7.19
C ILE A 90 15.85 25.66 -7.99
N ALA A 91 14.76 24.90 -7.96
CA ALA A 91 13.52 25.26 -8.64
C ALA A 91 12.90 26.57 -8.10
N ALA A 92 13.03 26.85 -6.80
CA ALA A 92 12.61 28.11 -6.18
C ALA A 92 13.57 29.29 -6.49
N GLY A 93 14.78 29.01 -7.00
CA GLY A 93 15.80 30.02 -7.30
C GLY A 93 16.65 30.44 -6.09
N GLU A 94 16.58 29.71 -4.99
CA GLU A 94 17.39 29.94 -3.78
C GLU A 94 18.77 29.25 -3.85
N MET A 95 18.94 28.31 -4.78
CA MET A 95 20.20 27.62 -5.05
C MET A 95 20.45 27.57 -6.56
N GLN A 96 21.73 27.49 -6.96
CA GLN A 96 22.11 27.21 -8.34
C GLN A 96 22.47 25.75 -8.49
N GLY A 97 22.13 25.13 -9.63
CA GLY A 97 22.47 23.75 -9.92
C GLY A 97 21.58 23.13 -10.98
N GLU A 98 21.77 21.85 -11.14
CA GLU A 98 20.95 20.99 -12.01
C GLU A 98 20.07 20.07 -11.17
N HIS A 99 19.05 19.50 -11.80
CA HIS A 99 18.22 18.49 -11.16
C HIS A 99 19.03 17.22 -10.91
N HIS A 100 18.82 16.61 -9.74
CA HIS A 100 19.48 15.36 -9.35
C HIS A 100 18.46 14.30 -8.95
N GLY A 101 18.75 13.05 -9.30
CA GLY A 101 17.95 11.89 -8.96
C GLY A 101 16.78 11.66 -9.93
N PRO A 102 15.92 10.68 -9.62
CA PRO A 102 14.77 10.33 -10.46
C PRO A 102 13.76 11.47 -10.57
N PRO A 103 13.04 11.60 -11.69
CA PRO A 103 12.06 12.67 -11.91
C PRO A 103 10.82 12.59 -11.01
N PHE A 104 10.60 11.47 -10.32
CA PHE A 104 9.50 11.29 -9.37
C PHE A 104 9.84 11.71 -7.92
N HIS A 105 11.03 12.23 -7.65
CA HIS A 105 11.43 12.69 -6.31
C HIS A 105 10.54 13.79 -5.75
N ASP A 106 9.91 14.63 -6.60
CA ASP A 106 8.95 15.62 -6.13
C ASP A 106 7.78 14.96 -5.39
N GLY A 107 7.22 13.88 -5.97
CA GLY A 107 6.16 13.11 -5.34
C GLY A 107 6.60 12.42 -4.05
N ASP A 108 7.86 12.00 -3.97
CA ASP A 108 8.41 11.37 -2.77
C ASP A 108 8.55 12.40 -1.63
N MET A 109 8.96 13.62 -1.94
CA MET A 109 8.98 14.74 -0.99
C MET A 109 7.57 15.11 -0.49
N TYR A 110 6.57 15.10 -1.37
CA TYR A 110 5.19 15.36 -0.98
C TYR A 110 4.62 14.26 -0.08
N LYS A 111 4.96 12.98 -0.30
CA LYS A 111 4.58 11.89 0.61
C LYS A 111 5.22 12.04 1.99
N TRP A 112 6.49 12.46 2.04
CA TRP A 112 7.12 12.78 3.32
C TRP A 112 6.39 13.94 4.03
N LEU A 113 6.03 15.01 3.30
CA LEU A 113 5.28 16.13 3.85
C LEU A 113 3.90 15.69 4.39
N GLU A 114 3.22 14.79 3.67
CA GLU A 114 1.96 14.17 4.10
C GLU A 114 2.14 13.41 5.44
N ALA A 115 3.23 12.63 5.58
CA ALA A 115 3.55 11.95 6.83
C ALA A 115 3.78 12.93 7.99
N VAL A 116 4.57 13.99 7.77
CA VAL A 116 4.84 15.04 8.77
C VAL A 116 3.56 15.74 9.19
N ALA A 117 2.69 16.09 8.24
CA ALA A 117 1.40 16.71 8.54
C ALA A 117 0.50 15.79 9.37
N SER A 118 0.52 14.48 9.09
CA SER A 118 -0.25 13.49 9.86
C SER A 118 0.27 13.33 11.29
N VAL A 119 1.58 13.37 11.48
CA VAL A 119 2.18 13.39 12.84
C VAL A 119 1.82 14.68 13.55
N TYR A 120 1.94 15.83 12.88
CA TYR A 120 1.59 17.12 13.45
C TYR A 120 0.12 17.19 13.91
N ALA A 121 -0.81 16.60 13.15
CA ALA A 121 -2.23 16.58 13.51
C ALA A 121 -2.49 15.99 14.92
N VAL A 122 -1.61 15.11 15.40
CA VAL A 122 -1.70 14.46 16.71
C VAL A 122 -0.82 15.13 17.75
N THR A 123 0.41 15.53 17.36
CA THR A 123 1.43 15.99 18.31
C THR A 123 1.45 17.51 18.52
N HIS A 124 1.01 18.26 17.51
CA HIS A 124 1.14 19.73 17.45
C HIS A 124 2.58 20.22 17.67
N ASP A 125 3.56 19.46 17.20
CA ASP A 125 4.98 19.76 17.34
C ASP A 125 5.37 21.00 16.50
N ALA A 126 5.84 22.05 17.16
CA ALA A 126 6.17 23.32 16.53
C ALA A 126 7.40 23.24 15.60
N GLU A 127 8.33 22.30 15.83
CA GLU A 127 9.47 22.08 14.93
C GLU A 127 9.03 21.47 13.61
N LEU A 128 8.11 20.48 13.65
CA LEU A 128 7.52 19.89 12.46
C LEU A 128 6.72 20.93 11.66
N ASP A 129 5.98 21.80 12.33
CA ASP A 129 5.26 22.89 11.70
C ASP A 129 6.20 23.85 10.95
N ALA A 130 7.31 24.25 11.58
CA ALA A 130 8.31 25.13 10.98
C ALA A 130 9.01 24.47 9.76
N ILE A 131 9.31 23.17 9.83
CA ILE A 131 9.90 22.42 8.72
C ILE A 131 8.92 22.35 7.54
N MET A 132 7.63 22.09 7.80
CA MET A 132 6.59 22.10 6.77
C MET A 132 6.48 23.47 6.11
N ASP A 133 6.37 24.54 6.88
CA ASP A 133 6.27 25.91 6.35
C ASP A 133 7.49 26.27 5.48
N ARG A 134 8.70 25.88 5.89
CA ARG A 134 9.93 26.07 5.10
C ARG A 134 9.84 25.37 3.74
N PHE A 135 9.46 24.09 3.71
CA PHE A 135 9.34 23.36 2.47
C PHE A 135 8.19 23.89 1.60
N ILE A 136 7.04 24.21 2.19
CA ILE A 136 5.88 24.78 1.49
C ILE A 136 6.23 26.10 0.82
N SER A 137 7.04 26.95 1.47
CA SER A 137 7.48 28.20 0.86
C SER A 137 8.29 27.98 -0.44
N LEU A 138 9.07 26.89 -0.51
CA LEU A 138 9.81 26.53 -1.73
C LEU A 138 8.88 26.00 -2.82
N VAL A 139 7.90 25.17 -2.46
CA VAL A 139 6.87 24.69 -3.39
C VAL A 139 6.14 25.88 -4.02
N GLN A 140 5.69 26.84 -3.20
CA GLN A 140 5.00 28.05 -3.65
C GLN A 140 5.85 28.88 -4.63
N LYS A 141 7.16 29.08 -4.32
CA LYS A 141 8.07 29.83 -5.19
C LYS A 141 8.43 29.10 -6.47
N ALA A 142 8.47 27.76 -6.45
CA ALA A 142 8.78 26.94 -7.61
C ALA A 142 7.60 26.83 -8.56
N GLN A 143 6.36 26.91 -8.07
CA GLN A 143 5.16 26.74 -8.88
C GLN A 143 5.02 27.88 -9.91
N ARG A 144 4.75 27.53 -11.16
CA ARG A 144 4.49 28.48 -12.25
C ARG A 144 3.15 29.19 -12.06
N PRO A 145 2.97 30.38 -12.69
CA PRO A 145 1.69 31.11 -12.63
C PRO A 145 0.49 30.32 -13.16
N ASP A 146 0.70 29.40 -14.11
CA ASP A 146 -0.34 28.53 -14.66
C ASP A 146 -0.68 27.33 -13.74
N GLY A 147 -0.02 27.21 -12.60
CA GLY A 147 -0.23 26.14 -11.62
C GLY A 147 0.67 24.91 -11.80
N TYR A 148 1.41 24.81 -12.89
CA TYR A 148 2.33 23.69 -13.12
C TYR A 148 3.51 23.73 -12.16
N ILE A 149 3.90 22.56 -11.66
CA ILE A 149 5.09 22.37 -10.87
C ILE A 149 5.69 20.98 -11.10
N HIS A 150 6.96 20.97 -11.49
CA HIS A 150 7.78 19.75 -11.65
C HIS A 150 9.25 20.19 -11.69
N THR A 151 10.01 19.85 -10.64
CA THR A 151 11.35 20.43 -10.47
C THR A 151 12.30 20.13 -11.62
N PRO A 152 12.34 18.93 -12.28
CA PRO A 152 13.19 18.67 -13.43
C PRO A 152 12.96 19.66 -14.59
N VAL A 153 11.69 19.94 -14.90
CA VAL A 153 11.33 20.85 -16.00
C VAL A 153 11.64 22.30 -15.63
N ILE A 154 11.25 22.74 -14.43
CA ILE A 154 11.45 24.12 -13.96
C ILE A 154 12.94 24.47 -13.86
N ILE A 155 13.77 23.57 -13.35
CA ILE A 155 15.22 23.76 -13.25
C ILE A 155 15.83 23.89 -14.65
N LYS A 156 15.43 23.03 -15.60
CA LYS A 156 15.88 23.12 -16.99
C LYS A 156 15.49 24.46 -17.61
N GLU A 157 14.25 24.92 -17.44
CA GLU A 157 13.78 26.23 -17.95
C GLU A 157 14.55 27.40 -17.35
N ARG A 158 14.87 27.37 -16.05
CA ARG A 158 15.66 28.39 -15.37
C ARG A 158 17.09 28.44 -15.92
N ASN A 159 17.71 27.30 -16.13
CA ASN A 159 19.08 27.21 -16.63
C ASN A 159 19.20 27.65 -18.10
N THR A 160 18.16 27.42 -18.93
CA THR A 160 18.14 27.89 -20.32
C THR A 160 17.88 29.38 -20.46
N LYS A 161 17.20 30.02 -19.51
CA LYS A 161 16.93 31.47 -19.50
C LYS A 161 18.10 32.31 -18.96
N ARG A 162 19.15 31.69 -18.42
CA ARG A 162 20.36 32.41 -17.96
C ARG A 162 21.21 32.76 -19.17
N PRO A 163 21.73 34.03 -19.27
CA PRO A 163 22.79 34.35 -20.23
C PRO A 163 23.98 33.43 -19.94
N THR A 164 24.46 32.73 -20.96
CA THR A 164 25.73 32.03 -20.85
C THR A 164 26.77 33.05 -20.40
N PRO A 165 27.52 32.84 -19.29
CA PRO A 165 28.68 33.68 -19.02
C PRO A 165 29.56 33.63 -20.27
N ASP A 166 29.99 34.82 -20.76
CA ASP A 166 30.93 34.91 -21.85
C ASP A 166 32.09 33.95 -21.58
N ARG A 167 32.11 32.85 -22.32
CA ARG A 167 33.25 31.94 -22.28
C ARG A 167 34.43 32.72 -22.86
N PRO A 168 35.50 32.96 -22.11
CA PRO A 168 36.69 33.51 -22.72
C PRO A 168 37.04 32.58 -23.91
N THR A 169 37.11 33.15 -25.08
CA THR A 169 37.61 32.43 -26.27
C THR A 169 38.99 31.91 -25.92
N PRO A 170 39.25 30.60 -25.95
CA PRO A 170 40.60 30.10 -25.79
C PRO A 170 41.40 30.64 -26.97
N ASP A 171 42.44 31.42 -26.71
CA ASP A 171 43.47 31.73 -27.71
C ASP A 171 43.92 30.43 -28.34
N ARG A 172 43.69 30.33 -29.66
CA ARG A 172 44.17 29.19 -30.47
C ARG A 172 45.69 29.17 -30.39
N PRO A 173 46.31 28.15 -29.83
CA PRO A 173 47.72 27.89 -30.11
C PRO A 173 47.84 27.43 -31.58
N THR A 174 48.69 28.10 -32.31
CA THR A 174 49.18 27.65 -33.61
C THR A 174 49.77 26.24 -33.50
N PRO A 175 49.58 25.31 -34.47
CA PRO A 175 50.13 23.98 -34.41
C PRO A 175 51.66 24.04 -34.64
N ASP A 176 52.42 23.52 -33.70
CA ASP A 176 53.80 23.19 -33.87
C ASP A 176 53.92 21.78 -34.46
N PRO A 177 54.56 21.57 -35.62
CA PRO A 177 54.67 20.28 -36.29
C PRO A 177 55.97 19.57 -35.94
N SER A 178 56.12 19.14 -34.71
CA SER A 178 57.19 18.17 -34.40
C SER A 178 56.88 17.45 -33.09
N LEU A 179 56.49 16.17 -33.23
CA LEU A 179 57.00 15.05 -32.46
C LEU A 179 56.15 13.80 -32.71
N VAL A 180 56.63 13.04 -33.65
CA VAL A 180 56.31 11.61 -33.83
C VAL A 180 57.13 10.82 -32.82
N GLY A 181 56.49 9.90 -32.10
CA GLY A 181 57.17 8.66 -31.73
C GLY A 181 57.36 8.38 -30.24
N ARG A 182 56.87 7.22 -29.95
CA ARG A 182 57.30 6.18 -29.01
C ARG A 182 56.40 5.96 -27.82
N GLY A 183 55.86 4.73 -27.83
CA GLY A 183 55.22 4.10 -26.72
C GLY A 183 56.18 3.72 -25.61
N VAL A 184 55.68 3.33 -24.48
CA VAL A 184 56.09 2.22 -23.59
C VAL A 184 55.17 2.11 -22.38
N ASP A 185 54.70 0.90 -22.20
CA ASP A 185 54.39 0.12 -20.97
C ASP A 185 53.68 0.73 -19.73
N SER A 186 52.69 -0.06 -19.32
CA SER A 186 52.01 -0.09 -18.03
C SER A 186 52.93 -0.35 -16.84
N PRO A 187 52.53 -0.03 -15.63
CA PRO A 187 52.10 -1.13 -14.75
C PRO A 187 50.79 -0.89 -13.95
N ALA A 188 50.27 -2.01 -13.46
CA ALA A 188 49.08 -2.19 -12.66
C ALA A 188 49.06 -1.41 -11.33
N ALA A 189 47.87 -0.96 -10.94
CA ALA A 189 47.56 -0.64 -9.55
C ALA A 189 46.07 -0.84 -9.24
N GLU A 190 45.85 -1.72 -8.34
CA GLU A 190 44.91 -1.79 -7.24
C GLU A 190 43.40 -1.45 -7.41
N VAL A 191 42.63 -2.46 -7.02
CA VAL A 191 41.21 -2.52 -6.85
C VAL A 191 40.80 -1.58 -5.74
N GLY A 192 39.93 -0.63 -6.04
CA GLY A 192 39.20 0.20 -5.08
C GLY A 192 37.69 0.03 -5.32
N ASP A 193 36.97 -0.44 -4.30
CA ASP A 193 35.51 -0.56 -4.30
C ASP A 193 34.87 0.80 -4.52
N GLY A 194 34.24 1.00 -5.66
CA GLY A 194 33.53 2.20 -6.04
C GLY A 194 32.11 1.87 -6.47
N GLU A 195 31.16 2.20 -5.63
CA GLU A 195 29.72 2.12 -5.92
C GLU A 195 29.37 2.98 -7.15
N GLY A 196 28.84 2.32 -8.18
CA GLY A 196 28.50 2.94 -9.44
C GLY A 196 27.22 3.76 -9.40
N ALA A 197 27.38 5.05 -9.59
CA ALA A 197 26.30 5.99 -9.86
C ALA A 197 25.60 5.64 -11.19
N TRP A 198 24.31 5.88 -11.21
CA TRP A 198 23.42 5.74 -12.37
C TRP A 198 23.74 6.83 -13.41
N SER A 199 24.76 6.64 -14.24
CA SER A 199 24.95 7.34 -15.50
C SER A 199 24.78 6.33 -16.62
N GLY A 200 23.72 6.50 -17.44
CA GLY A 200 23.55 5.72 -18.64
C GLY A 200 24.65 6.06 -19.65
N ASP A 201 25.69 5.26 -19.68
CA ASP A 201 26.55 5.18 -20.84
C ASP A 201 26.96 3.73 -21.06
N ALA A 202 26.59 3.21 -22.23
CA ALA A 202 26.85 1.85 -22.65
C ALA A 202 28.21 1.81 -23.38
N SER A 203 29.22 1.22 -22.77
CA SER A 203 30.32 0.59 -23.54
C SER A 203 31.09 -0.41 -22.71
N SER A 204 30.72 -1.67 -22.77
CA SER A 204 31.65 -2.82 -22.88
C SER A 204 30.84 -4.10 -23.11
N GLY A 205 31.12 -4.69 -24.21
CA GLY A 205 30.75 -5.91 -24.86
C GLY A 205 30.15 -7.08 -24.07
N ALA A 206 28.84 -7.16 -24.08
CA ALA A 206 28.08 -8.39 -24.25
C ALA A 206 26.78 -7.99 -24.94
N LYS A 207 26.63 -8.40 -26.20
CA LYS A 207 25.40 -8.16 -26.97
C LYS A 207 24.25 -8.97 -26.38
N THR A 208 23.59 -8.44 -25.38
CA THR A 208 22.19 -8.74 -25.16
C THR A 208 21.40 -7.55 -25.71
N ASN A 209 20.65 -7.80 -26.78
CA ASN A 209 19.76 -6.81 -27.38
C ASN A 209 18.67 -6.43 -26.39
N TYR A 210 18.97 -5.51 -25.47
CA TYR A 210 17.98 -4.78 -24.72
C TYR A 210 17.65 -3.51 -25.50
N SER A 211 16.72 -3.61 -26.42
CA SER A 211 16.07 -2.44 -26.98
C SER A 211 15.09 -1.92 -25.93
N PRO A 212 15.18 -0.66 -25.49
CA PRO A 212 14.11 -0.08 -24.69
C PRO A 212 12.80 -0.12 -25.52
N PRO A 213 11.66 -0.47 -24.91
CA PRO A 213 10.40 -0.48 -25.63
C PRO A 213 10.00 0.97 -25.89
N TYR A 214 10.26 1.48 -27.05
CA TYR A 214 9.67 2.61 -27.74
C TYR A 214 10.68 3.36 -28.63
N LYS A 215 10.79 2.96 -29.86
CA LYS A 215 11.03 3.87 -30.96
C LYS A 215 9.68 4.25 -31.56
N GLY A 216 9.03 5.23 -30.94
CA GLY A 216 7.99 5.98 -31.61
C GLY A 216 8.61 6.79 -32.73
N GLY A 217 8.03 6.71 -33.94
CA GLY A 217 8.53 7.34 -35.13
C GLY A 217 8.78 8.84 -34.92
N ALA A 218 10.03 9.25 -35.11
CA ALA A 218 10.40 10.64 -35.23
C ALA A 218 9.96 11.15 -36.59
N GLY A 219 8.85 11.86 -36.62
CA GLY A 219 8.57 12.87 -37.65
C GLY A 219 9.59 13.99 -37.47
N GLY A 220 10.40 14.27 -38.48
CA GLY A 220 11.43 15.28 -38.46
C GLY A 220 10.91 16.68 -38.12
N GLY A 221 11.59 17.37 -37.22
CA GLY A 221 11.32 18.76 -36.87
C GLY A 221 12.55 19.40 -36.27
N SER A 222 13.21 20.22 -37.05
CA SER A 222 14.09 21.36 -36.77
C SER A 222 14.64 21.55 -35.33
N SER A 223 15.98 21.63 -35.27
CA SER A 223 16.76 22.25 -34.23
C SER A 223 16.34 23.69 -33.93
N GLY A 224 15.42 23.86 -33.00
CA GLY A 224 15.10 25.10 -32.33
C GLY A 224 15.09 24.84 -30.83
N GLY A 225 15.76 25.66 -30.01
CA GLY A 225 15.78 25.60 -28.56
C GLY A 225 14.36 25.69 -27.95
N GLY A 226 13.62 24.58 -27.99
CA GLY A 226 12.27 24.47 -27.45
C GLY A 226 12.32 24.40 -25.93
N SER A 227 11.61 25.29 -25.25
CA SER A 227 11.19 25.15 -23.85
C SER A 227 10.71 23.74 -23.61
N ALA A 228 11.20 23.10 -22.52
CA ALA A 228 10.69 21.80 -22.10
C ALA A 228 9.21 21.95 -21.75
N SER A 229 8.32 21.40 -22.60
CA SER A 229 6.88 21.50 -22.37
C SER A 229 6.43 20.48 -21.34
N ALA A 230 5.39 20.83 -20.56
CA ALA A 230 4.73 19.90 -19.65
C ALA A 230 4.22 18.70 -20.44
N PHE A 231 4.27 17.51 -19.83
CA PHE A 231 3.83 16.23 -20.38
C PHE A 231 4.47 15.81 -21.72
N SER A 232 5.69 16.33 -21.99
CA SER A 232 6.44 15.96 -23.20
C SER A 232 7.14 14.60 -23.13
N ASN A 233 7.27 14.04 -21.93
CA ASN A 233 7.92 12.75 -21.70
C ASN A 233 7.20 11.96 -20.59
N ARG A 234 6.72 10.79 -20.94
CA ARG A 234 6.03 9.87 -20.04
C ARG A 234 6.87 9.53 -18.78
N LEU A 235 8.20 9.43 -18.91
CA LEU A 235 9.09 9.09 -17.82
C LEU A 235 9.40 10.25 -16.86
N ASN A 236 8.82 11.43 -17.08
CA ASN A 236 8.88 12.52 -16.12
C ASN A 236 7.98 12.30 -14.90
N PHE A 237 7.01 11.38 -14.96
CA PHE A 237 6.09 11.09 -13.85
C PHE A 237 5.31 12.33 -13.34
N GLU A 238 4.98 13.27 -14.22
CA GLU A 238 4.38 14.55 -13.84
C GLU A 238 3.03 14.38 -13.14
N THR A 239 2.14 13.53 -13.67
CA THR A 239 0.85 13.22 -13.04
C THR A 239 0.99 12.58 -11.66
N TYR A 240 2.02 11.74 -11.46
CA TYR A 240 2.33 11.17 -10.17
C TYR A 240 2.72 12.25 -9.16
N ASN A 241 3.63 13.14 -9.52
CA ASN A 241 4.09 14.21 -8.67
C ASN A 241 2.96 15.18 -8.31
N LEU A 242 2.16 15.61 -9.29
CA LEU A 242 1.01 16.49 -9.06
C LEU A 242 -0.06 15.83 -8.19
N GLY A 243 -0.29 14.52 -8.36
CA GLY A 243 -1.20 13.76 -7.50
C GLY A 243 -0.76 13.79 -6.03
N HIS A 244 0.50 13.55 -5.76
CA HIS A 244 1.01 13.59 -4.39
C HIS A 244 1.05 15.01 -3.79
N LEU A 245 1.29 16.05 -4.59
CA LEU A 245 1.13 17.44 -4.16
C LEU A 245 -0.31 17.73 -3.71
N ILE A 246 -1.29 17.30 -4.51
CA ILE A 246 -2.71 17.53 -4.20
C ILE A 246 -3.08 16.83 -2.89
N THR A 247 -2.70 15.55 -2.72
CA THR A 247 -2.95 14.81 -1.47
C THR A 247 -2.29 15.48 -0.28
N ALA A 248 -0.99 15.83 -0.37
CA ALA A 248 -0.27 16.50 0.71
C ALA A 248 -0.89 17.85 1.08
N GLY A 249 -1.38 18.62 0.08
CA GLY A 249 -2.09 19.89 0.30
C GLY A 249 -3.37 19.74 1.11
N ILE A 250 -4.14 18.70 0.83
CA ILE A 250 -5.38 18.39 1.56
C ILE A 250 -5.07 17.93 2.99
N VAL A 251 -4.14 16.97 3.16
CA VAL A 251 -3.77 16.45 4.47
C VAL A 251 -3.18 17.56 5.35
N HIS A 252 -2.28 18.39 4.81
CA HIS A 252 -1.71 19.52 5.52
C HIS A 252 -2.79 20.53 5.98
N LYS A 253 -3.74 20.88 5.09
CA LYS A 253 -4.87 21.75 5.46
C LYS A 253 -5.70 21.16 6.60
N ARG A 254 -6.03 19.86 6.52
CA ARG A 254 -6.81 19.16 7.56
C ARG A 254 -6.07 19.10 8.90
N ALA A 255 -4.74 18.94 8.86
CA ALA A 255 -3.90 18.85 10.05
C ALA A 255 -3.65 20.20 10.73
N THR A 256 -3.45 21.28 9.95
CA THR A 256 -2.97 22.57 10.44
C THR A 256 -3.98 23.71 10.33
N GLY A 257 -4.97 23.60 9.48
CA GLY A 257 -5.87 24.69 9.07
C GLY A 257 -5.24 25.70 8.08
N LYS A 258 -3.94 25.59 7.76
CA LYS A 258 -3.23 26.49 6.83
C LYS A 258 -3.56 26.12 5.38
N THR A 259 -3.70 27.11 4.50
CA THR A 259 -4.14 26.89 3.11
C THR A 259 -3.03 27.05 2.06
N THR A 260 -1.85 27.52 2.40
CA THR A 260 -0.78 27.85 1.43
C THR A 260 -0.45 26.69 0.50
N LEU A 261 -0.26 25.47 1.04
CA LEU A 261 0.00 24.28 0.25
C LEU A 261 -1.26 23.81 -0.50
N PHE A 262 -2.42 23.93 0.15
CA PHE A 262 -3.70 23.61 -0.46
C PHE A 262 -4.00 24.50 -1.68
N ASP A 263 -3.68 25.79 -1.61
CA ASP A 263 -3.82 26.70 -2.74
C ASP A 263 -2.89 26.33 -3.90
N CYS A 264 -1.66 25.85 -3.60
CA CYS A 264 -0.78 25.26 -4.62
C CYS A 264 -1.37 24.00 -5.23
N ALA A 265 -1.96 23.13 -4.43
CA ALA A 265 -2.62 21.90 -4.87
C ALA A 265 -3.84 22.20 -5.77
N VAL A 266 -4.65 23.17 -5.42
CA VAL A 266 -5.80 23.64 -6.23
C VAL A 266 -5.31 24.13 -7.59
N ARG A 267 -4.29 25.00 -7.62
CA ARG A 267 -3.73 25.49 -8.91
C ARG A 267 -3.15 24.36 -9.77
N ALA A 268 -2.51 23.36 -9.15
CA ALA A 268 -2.01 22.19 -9.85
C ALA A 268 -3.14 21.33 -10.45
N ALA A 269 -4.23 21.16 -9.71
CA ALA A 269 -5.43 20.46 -10.21
C ALA A 269 -6.13 21.23 -11.32
N ASP A 270 -6.17 22.57 -11.24
CA ASP A 270 -6.70 23.44 -12.28
C ASP A 270 -5.87 23.35 -13.57
N PHE A 271 -4.56 23.34 -13.43
CA PHE A 271 -3.65 23.10 -14.56
C PHE A 271 -3.92 21.74 -15.23
N LEU A 272 -4.08 20.66 -14.44
CA LEU A 272 -4.42 19.33 -14.96
C LEU A 272 -5.78 19.33 -15.67
N TYR A 273 -6.76 20.01 -15.10
CA TYR A 273 -8.09 20.14 -15.73
C TYR A 273 -8.00 20.83 -17.09
N ASP A 274 -7.37 22.00 -17.15
CA ASP A 274 -7.23 22.78 -18.38
C ASP A 274 -6.40 22.04 -19.44
N PHE A 275 -5.34 21.33 -19.01
CA PHE A 275 -4.54 20.51 -19.91
C PHE A 275 -5.35 19.33 -20.47
N CYS A 276 -6.12 18.65 -19.62
CA CYS A 276 -7.00 17.55 -20.03
C CYS A 276 -8.08 17.99 -21.03
N GLN A 277 -8.57 19.24 -20.94
CA GLN A 277 -9.56 19.77 -21.89
C GLN A 277 -8.96 20.03 -23.28
N ARG A 278 -7.73 20.57 -23.33
CA ARG A 278 -7.10 20.98 -24.58
C ARG A 278 -6.29 19.91 -25.29
N ALA A 279 -5.72 18.95 -24.54
CA ALA A 279 -4.81 17.93 -25.07
C ALA A 279 -5.01 16.58 -24.33
N PRO A 280 -6.22 15.97 -24.39
CA PRO A 280 -6.52 14.74 -23.65
C PRO A 280 -5.68 13.55 -24.13
N GLU A 281 -5.37 13.44 -25.41
CA GLU A 281 -4.54 12.34 -25.95
C GLU A 281 -3.09 12.44 -25.47
N GLU A 282 -2.54 13.66 -25.42
CA GLU A 282 -1.17 13.90 -24.92
C GLU A 282 -1.08 13.57 -23.43
N LEU A 283 -2.07 13.98 -22.63
CA LEU A 283 -2.16 13.64 -21.22
C LEU A 283 -2.28 12.12 -21.03
N ALA A 284 -3.17 11.46 -21.77
CA ALA A 284 -3.34 10.00 -21.70
C ALA A 284 -2.03 9.25 -22.01
N GLY A 285 -1.32 9.67 -23.06
CA GLY A 285 -0.04 9.06 -23.48
C GLY A 285 1.08 9.24 -22.47
N ASN A 286 1.06 10.32 -21.68
CA ASN A 286 2.10 10.66 -20.70
C ASN A 286 1.72 10.42 -19.24
N ALA A 287 0.45 10.10 -18.94
CA ALA A 287 0.03 9.75 -17.58
C ALA A 287 0.53 8.35 -17.20
N ILE A 288 1.45 8.31 -16.24
CA ILE A 288 1.99 7.09 -15.67
C ILE A 288 1.87 7.15 -14.14
N CYS A 289 1.65 6.02 -13.47
CA CYS A 289 1.45 5.94 -12.03
C CYS A 289 0.27 6.81 -11.53
N PRO A 290 -0.96 6.29 -11.53
CA PRO A 290 -2.21 7.06 -11.40
C PRO A 290 -2.55 7.50 -9.96
N SER A 291 -1.62 8.09 -9.20
CA SER A 291 -1.87 8.66 -7.87
C SER A 291 -2.80 9.88 -7.91
N HIS A 292 -2.83 10.60 -9.02
CA HIS A 292 -3.67 11.78 -9.23
C HIS A 292 -5.16 11.49 -9.22
N TYR A 293 -5.61 10.26 -9.48
CA TYR A 293 -7.03 9.90 -9.44
C TYR A 293 -7.60 10.03 -8.03
N MET A 294 -6.98 9.37 -7.04
CA MET A 294 -7.38 9.46 -5.64
C MET A 294 -7.29 10.91 -5.13
N ALA A 295 -6.22 11.62 -5.51
CA ALA A 295 -5.99 12.99 -5.11
C ALA A 295 -7.09 13.95 -5.57
N VAL A 296 -7.51 13.83 -6.83
CA VAL A 296 -8.58 14.69 -7.41
C VAL A 296 -9.94 14.31 -6.83
N ALA A 297 -10.19 13.04 -6.51
CA ALA A 297 -11.40 12.63 -5.78
C ALA A 297 -11.48 13.28 -4.40
N GLU A 298 -10.38 13.26 -3.63
CA GLU A 298 -10.33 13.92 -2.33
C GLU A 298 -10.47 15.43 -2.45
N LEU A 299 -9.90 16.04 -3.51
CA LEU A 299 -10.05 17.48 -3.75
C LEU A 299 -11.51 17.85 -4.06
N TYR A 300 -12.23 17.00 -4.80
CA TYR A 300 -13.69 17.16 -4.98
C TYR A 300 -14.42 17.14 -3.64
N ARG A 301 -14.14 16.17 -2.78
CA ARG A 301 -14.73 16.04 -1.43
C ARG A 301 -14.43 17.25 -0.56
N GLU A 302 -13.22 17.78 -0.64
CA GLU A 302 -12.76 18.90 0.18
C GLU A 302 -13.35 20.25 -0.26
N THR A 303 -13.63 20.41 -1.58
CA THR A 303 -14.06 21.69 -2.17
C THR A 303 -15.53 21.73 -2.58
N GLY A 304 -16.15 20.57 -2.80
CA GLY A 304 -17.48 20.47 -3.43
C GLY A 304 -17.50 20.88 -4.89
N ASN A 305 -16.35 21.19 -5.52
CA ASN A 305 -16.27 21.67 -6.89
C ASN A 305 -16.36 20.52 -7.89
N THR A 306 -17.48 20.42 -8.60
CA THR A 306 -17.79 19.36 -9.57
C THR A 306 -16.81 19.27 -10.73
N LYS A 307 -16.02 20.33 -10.99
CA LYS A 307 -14.92 20.32 -11.97
C LYS A 307 -13.92 19.17 -11.69
N TYR A 308 -13.64 18.89 -10.42
CA TYR A 308 -12.69 17.83 -10.05
C TYR A 308 -13.30 16.43 -10.19
N LEU A 309 -14.60 16.29 -10.00
CA LEU A 309 -15.29 15.03 -10.31
C LEU A 309 -15.32 14.77 -11.83
N ASP A 310 -15.56 15.80 -12.65
CA ASP A 310 -15.45 15.72 -14.11
C ASP A 310 -14.03 15.33 -14.55
N LEU A 311 -13.00 15.93 -13.94
CA LEU A 311 -11.60 15.60 -14.22
C LEU A 311 -11.28 14.14 -13.87
N LEU A 312 -11.74 13.65 -12.71
CA LEU A 312 -11.55 12.25 -12.30
C LEU A 312 -12.17 11.28 -13.31
N LYS A 313 -13.40 11.55 -13.75
CA LYS A 313 -14.06 10.75 -14.78
C LYS A 313 -13.26 10.76 -16.08
N LYS A 314 -12.82 11.94 -16.53
CA LYS A 314 -12.02 12.10 -17.75
C LYS A 314 -10.70 11.34 -17.68
N PHE A 315 -9.99 11.33 -16.55
CA PHE A 315 -8.75 10.55 -16.39
C PHE A 315 -8.95 9.07 -16.71
N ILE A 316 -10.11 8.51 -16.35
CA ILE A 316 -10.42 7.11 -16.64
C ILE A 316 -10.82 6.92 -18.10
N ASP A 317 -11.60 7.85 -18.66
CA ASP A 317 -12.08 7.78 -20.02
C ASP A 317 -10.95 7.93 -21.06
N ILE A 318 -10.03 8.88 -20.85
CA ILE A 318 -8.91 9.15 -21.80
C ILE A 318 -7.89 8.00 -21.86
N ARG A 319 -7.84 7.08 -20.89
CA ARG A 319 -6.97 5.90 -20.98
C ARG A 319 -7.28 5.04 -22.21
N GLY A 320 -8.51 5.04 -22.68
CA GLY A 320 -8.90 4.39 -23.92
C GLY A 320 -8.39 5.06 -25.21
N MET A 321 -7.82 6.27 -25.09
CA MET A 321 -7.25 7.01 -26.25
C MET A 321 -5.77 6.65 -26.50
N VAL A 322 -5.12 5.91 -25.58
CA VAL A 322 -3.69 5.58 -25.70
C VAL A 322 -3.49 4.65 -26.89
N GLN A 323 -2.81 5.14 -27.92
CA GLN A 323 -2.39 4.31 -29.05
C GLN A 323 -1.26 3.37 -28.60
N ASN A 324 -1.37 2.09 -28.94
CA ASN A 324 -0.41 1.06 -28.53
C ASN A 324 -0.24 0.97 -27.00
N GLY A 325 -1.34 1.07 -26.26
CA GLY A 325 -1.38 0.88 -24.82
C GLY A 325 -0.85 -0.50 -24.39
N THR A 326 -0.41 -0.61 -23.15
CA THR A 326 0.23 -1.81 -22.61
C THR A 326 -0.48 -2.32 -21.37
N ASP A 327 -0.38 -3.61 -21.10
CA ASP A 327 -0.81 -4.17 -19.82
C ASP A 327 0.04 -3.63 -18.67
N ASP A 328 1.33 -3.32 -18.93
CA ASP A 328 2.24 -2.73 -17.94
C ASP A 328 1.71 -1.42 -17.32
N ASN A 329 0.99 -0.61 -18.09
CA ASN A 329 0.34 0.62 -17.62
C ASN A 329 -1.20 0.51 -17.55
N GLN A 330 -1.78 -0.66 -17.68
CA GLN A 330 -3.24 -0.92 -17.69
C GLN A 330 -4.01 -0.04 -18.69
N ASP A 331 -3.40 0.29 -19.83
CA ASP A 331 -3.97 1.17 -20.88
C ASP A 331 -4.12 0.48 -22.26
N ARG A 332 -3.89 -0.85 -22.35
CA ARG A 332 -4.12 -1.63 -23.56
C ARG A 332 -5.61 -1.73 -23.90
N ILE A 333 -6.45 -1.85 -22.89
CA ILE A 333 -7.90 -1.88 -23.03
C ILE A 333 -8.55 -0.85 -22.09
N PRO A 334 -9.68 -0.24 -22.47
CA PRO A 334 -10.40 0.69 -21.60
C PRO A 334 -10.76 0.06 -20.26
N PHE A 335 -10.73 0.85 -19.18
CA PHE A 335 -10.93 0.32 -17.83
C PHE A 335 -12.26 -0.46 -17.69
N ARG A 336 -13.35 0.04 -18.28
CA ARG A 336 -14.67 -0.60 -18.20
C ARG A 336 -14.75 -2.00 -18.87
N GLN A 337 -13.68 -2.41 -19.53
CA GLN A 337 -13.52 -3.74 -20.13
C GLN A 337 -12.48 -4.60 -19.38
N GLN A 338 -11.88 -4.09 -18.29
CA GLN A 338 -10.92 -4.84 -17.49
C GLN A 338 -11.62 -5.63 -16.38
N TYR A 339 -11.27 -6.90 -16.25
CA TYR A 339 -11.83 -7.82 -15.24
C TYR A 339 -10.76 -8.63 -14.50
N ARG A 340 -9.48 -8.34 -14.71
CA ARG A 340 -8.34 -9.02 -14.11
C ARG A 340 -7.27 -8.02 -13.70
N ALA A 341 -6.54 -8.36 -12.63
CA ALA A 341 -5.35 -7.60 -12.24
C ALA A 341 -4.18 -7.97 -13.15
N MET A 342 -3.53 -6.96 -13.76
CA MET A 342 -2.42 -7.17 -14.69
C MET A 342 -1.44 -6.00 -14.68
N GLY A 343 -0.24 -6.26 -15.20
CA GLY A 343 0.80 -5.28 -15.38
C GLY A 343 1.40 -4.79 -14.07
N HIS A 344 2.05 -3.64 -14.12
CA HIS A 344 2.77 -3.08 -12.99
C HIS A 344 1.85 -2.89 -11.77
N ALA A 345 2.15 -3.59 -10.67
CA ALA A 345 1.20 -3.75 -9.56
C ALA A 345 0.89 -2.44 -8.82
N VAL A 346 1.88 -1.54 -8.66
CA VAL A 346 1.63 -0.22 -8.06
C VAL A 346 0.65 0.57 -8.91
N ARG A 347 0.90 0.67 -10.23
CA ARG A 347 0.03 1.41 -11.15
C ARG A 347 -1.38 0.84 -11.16
N ALA A 348 -1.50 -0.50 -11.19
CA ALA A 348 -2.76 -1.21 -11.16
C ALA A 348 -3.58 -0.87 -9.90
N ASN A 349 -3.00 -1.05 -8.73
CA ASN A 349 -3.71 -0.87 -7.46
C ASN A 349 -4.10 0.59 -7.21
N TYR A 350 -3.25 1.55 -7.59
CA TYR A 350 -3.58 2.97 -7.52
C TYR A 350 -4.71 3.34 -8.51
N LEU A 351 -4.71 2.75 -9.70
CA LEU A 351 -5.82 2.89 -10.64
C LEU A 351 -7.12 2.35 -10.04
N TYR A 352 -7.09 1.12 -9.50
CA TYR A 352 -8.29 0.49 -8.93
C TYR A 352 -8.83 1.27 -7.73
N ALA A 353 -7.95 1.80 -6.88
CA ALA A 353 -8.35 2.69 -5.79
C ALA A 353 -8.99 3.98 -6.31
N GLY A 354 -8.41 4.62 -7.34
CA GLY A 354 -8.97 5.83 -7.93
C GLY A 354 -10.29 5.60 -8.67
N VAL A 355 -10.47 4.43 -9.30
CA VAL A 355 -11.76 4.04 -9.91
C VAL A 355 -12.81 3.75 -8.83
N ALA A 356 -12.40 3.16 -7.71
CA ALA A 356 -13.31 2.98 -6.57
C ALA A 356 -13.75 4.33 -5.99
N ASP A 357 -12.87 5.35 -5.97
CA ASP A 357 -13.25 6.71 -5.62
C ASP A 357 -14.28 7.29 -6.60
N LEU A 358 -14.11 7.09 -7.92
CA LEU A 358 -15.12 7.51 -8.88
C LEU A 358 -16.46 6.80 -8.66
N TYR A 359 -16.44 5.50 -8.37
CA TYR A 359 -17.66 4.76 -8.04
C TYR A 359 -18.37 5.34 -6.81
N LEU A 360 -17.62 5.64 -5.75
CA LEU A 360 -18.16 6.24 -4.52
C LEU A 360 -18.89 7.56 -4.77
N GLU A 361 -18.49 8.34 -5.76
CA GLU A 361 -19.08 9.64 -6.09
C GLU A 361 -20.13 9.58 -7.20
N SER A 362 -20.02 8.63 -8.14
CA SER A 362 -20.88 8.57 -9.32
C SER A 362 -21.97 7.49 -9.26
N GLY A 363 -21.74 6.42 -8.48
CA GLY A 363 -22.62 5.25 -8.47
C GLY A 363 -22.63 4.45 -9.78
N GLU A 364 -21.63 4.62 -10.65
CA GLU A 364 -21.58 3.90 -11.94
C GLU A 364 -21.38 2.39 -11.73
N GLU A 365 -22.45 1.61 -11.82
CA GLU A 365 -22.44 0.16 -11.53
C GLU A 365 -21.42 -0.63 -12.34
N GLN A 366 -21.11 -0.21 -13.58
CA GLN A 366 -20.12 -0.90 -14.40
C GLN A 366 -18.74 -0.88 -13.74
N LEU A 367 -18.37 0.21 -13.08
CA LEU A 367 -17.10 0.31 -12.36
C LEU A 367 -17.05 -0.69 -11.20
N MET A 368 -18.12 -0.84 -10.43
CA MET A 368 -18.16 -1.83 -9.34
C MET A 368 -18.10 -3.27 -9.87
N LYS A 369 -18.71 -3.58 -11.01
CA LYS A 369 -18.57 -4.90 -11.65
C LYS A 369 -17.13 -5.20 -12.03
N ASN A 370 -16.42 -4.22 -12.60
CA ASN A 370 -15.00 -4.34 -12.93
C ASN A 370 -14.14 -4.52 -11.67
N LEU A 371 -14.32 -3.64 -10.67
CA LEU A 371 -13.56 -3.66 -9.41
C LEU A 371 -13.77 -4.96 -8.64
N SER A 372 -15.00 -5.46 -8.57
CA SER A 372 -15.31 -6.73 -7.89
C SER A 372 -14.63 -7.92 -8.56
N ALA A 373 -14.62 -7.97 -9.90
CA ALA A 373 -13.96 -9.03 -10.65
C ALA A 373 -12.42 -8.97 -10.49
N ILE A 374 -11.84 -7.76 -10.54
CA ILE A 374 -10.41 -7.54 -10.32
C ILE A 374 -10.02 -7.91 -8.89
N TRP A 375 -10.78 -7.49 -7.89
CA TRP A 375 -10.56 -7.85 -6.50
C TRP A 375 -10.59 -9.37 -6.29
N HIS A 376 -11.58 -10.05 -6.87
CA HIS A 376 -11.66 -11.51 -6.82
C HIS A 376 -10.43 -12.18 -7.44
N ASP A 377 -9.96 -11.70 -8.58
CA ASP A 377 -8.74 -12.20 -9.23
C ASP A 377 -7.48 -12.00 -8.37
N ILE A 378 -7.37 -10.84 -7.69
CA ILE A 378 -6.26 -10.58 -6.76
C ILE A 378 -6.30 -11.53 -5.58
N VAL A 379 -7.40 -11.53 -4.82
CA VAL A 379 -7.49 -12.21 -3.52
C VAL A 379 -7.47 -13.73 -3.65
N THR A 380 -8.04 -14.27 -4.74
CA THR A 380 -8.13 -15.73 -4.91
C THR A 380 -6.99 -16.33 -5.71
N ARG A 381 -6.13 -15.52 -6.39
CA ARG A 381 -5.16 -16.06 -7.36
C ARG A 381 -3.79 -15.35 -7.39
N LYS A 382 -3.67 -14.14 -6.83
CA LYS A 382 -2.49 -13.28 -7.06
C LYS A 382 -1.98 -12.56 -5.82
N MET A 383 -2.58 -12.82 -4.67
CA MET A 383 -2.17 -12.27 -3.38
C MET A 383 -1.44 -13.33 -2.56
N TYR A 384 -0.36 -12.94 -1.93
CA TYR A 384 0.41 -13.78 -1.01
C TYR A 384 -0.26 -13.87 0.37
N VAL A 385 0.16 -14.84 1.18
CA VAL A 385 -0.36 -15.06 2.54
C VAL A 385 -0.23 -13.82 3.44
N ASN A 386 0.78 -13.01 3.22
CA ASN A 386 1.02 -11.75 3.93
C ASN A 386 0.31 -10.53 3.34
N GLY A 387 -0.66 -10.72 2.46
CA GLY A 387 -1.40 -9.63 1.80
C GLY A 387 -0.63 -8.93 0.67
N ALA A 388 0.64 -9.28 0.44
CA ALA A 388 1.44 -8.70 -0.62
C ALA A 388 0.94 -9.11 -2.02
N CYS A 389 1.26 -8.30 -3.02
CA CYS A 389 0.92 -8.55 -4.42
C CYS A 389 2.01 -8.01 -5.36
N GLY A 390 1.92 -8.39 -6.65
CA GLY A 390 2.92 -7.99 -7.64
C GLY A 390 4.14 -8.89 -7.61
N ALA A 391 3.94 -10.15 -7.98
CA ALA A 391 4.91 -11.24 -7.81
C ALA A 391 6.21 -11.11 -8.63
N LEU A 392 6.15 -10.44 -9.80
CA LEU A 392 7.21 -10.50 -10.79
C LEU A 392 8.09 -9.24 -10.78
N TYR A 393 9.41 -9.45 -10.80
CA TYR A 393 10.36 -8.39 -11.18
C TYR A 393 10.19 -8.00 -12.65
N ASP A 394 10.24 -8.98 -13.52
CA ASP A 394 10.05 -8.84 -14.96
C ASP A 394 9.34 -10.09 -15.51
N GLY A 395 8.56 -9.91 -16.57
CA GLY A 395 7.83 -11.01 -17.18
C GLY A 395 7.11 -10.61 -18.46
N THR A 396 6.22 -11.48 -18.89
CA THR A 396 5.31 -11.24 -20.00
C THR A 396 3.88 -11.16 -19.50
N SER A 397 3.06 -10.28 -20.10
CA SER A 397 1.65 -10.21 -19.79
C SER A 397 0.94 -11.52 -20.15
N PRO A 398 0.14 -12.11 -19.23
CA PRO A 398 -0.64 -13.31 -19.54
C PRO A 398 -1.65 -13.10 -20.65
N ASP A 399 -2.18 -11.90 -20.81
CA ASP A 399 -3.22 -11.55 -21.80
C ASP A 399 -2.66 -11.05 -23.14
N GLY A 400 -1.41 -10.58 -23.14
CA GLY A 400 -0.74 -10.01 -24.30
C GLY A 400 0.28 -10.93 -24.94
N THR A 401 0.30 -12.23 -24.58
CA THR A 401 1.26 -13.19 -25.14
C THR A 401 0.67 -14.01 -26.27
N ASN A 402 1.38 -14.07 -27.38
CA ASN A 402 1.22 -15.05 -28.43
C ASN A 402 2.59 -15.48 -28.97
N TYR A 403 2.62 -16.34 -29.99
CA TYR A 403 3.87 -16.82 -30.57
C TYR A 403 4.58 -15.78 -31.47
N THR A 404 3.95 -14.65 -31.75
CA THR A 404 4.52 -13.59 -32.58
C THR A 404 5.34 -12.66 -31.70
N PRO A 405 6.67 -12.53 -31.85
CA PRO A 405 7.53 -11.73 -30.97
C PRO A 405 7.10 -10.28 -30.81
N ASP A 406 6.54 -9.68 -31.87
CA ASP A 406 6.11 -8.28 -31.87
C ASP A 406 4.85 -8.02 -31.05
N SER A 407 4.09 -9.08 -30.70
CA SER A 407 2.88 -8.98 -29.88
C SER A 407 3.09 -9.41 -28.43
N ILE A 408 4.27 -9.88 -28.05
CA ILE A 408 4.62 -10.20 -26.67
C ILE A 408 4.77 -8.90 -25.87
N GLN A 409 3.87 -8.67 -24.93
CA GLN A 409 3.97 -7.51 -24.05
C GLN A 409 4.83 -7.83 -22.83
N LYS A 410 5.95 -7.13 -22.71
CA LYS A 410 6.78 -7.15 -21.50
C LYS A 410 6.12 -6.34 -20.40
N VAL A 411 6.18 -6.87 -19.19
CA VAL A 411 5.70 -6.22 -17.97
C VAL A 411 6.79 -6.27 -16.91
N HIS A 412 6.85 -5.27 -16.05
CA HIS A 412 7.81 -5.23 -14.95
C HIS A 412 7.13 -4.85 -13.63
N GLN A 413 7.71 -5.31 -12.50
CA GLN A 413 7.16 -5.05 -11.16
C GLN A 413 5.66 -5.38 -11.08
N SER A 414 5.28 -6.53 -11.63
CA SER A 414 3.92 -6.78 -12.09
C SER A 414 3.25 -7.96 -11.40
N TYR A 415 1.94 -7.98 -11.55
CA TYR A 415 1.17 -9.20 -11.32
C TYR A 415 1.64 -10.30 -12.27
N GLY A 416 1.75 -11.53 -11.73
CA GLY A 416 2.01 -12.74 -12.50
C GLY A 416 0.74 -13.36 -13.07
N ARG A 417 0.88 -14.55 -13.66
CA ARG A 417 -0.24 -15.42 -13.99
C ARG A 417 -1.00 -15.84 -12.74
N PRO A 418 -2.28 -16.23 -12.84
CA PRO A 418 -2.97 -16.87 -11.73
C PRO A 418 -2.12 -17.96 -11.07
N TYR A 419 -1.98 -17.91 -9.75
CA TYR A 419 -1.22 -18.85 -8.91
C TYR A 419 0.31 -18.82 -9.08
N GLN A 420 0.87 -17.86 -9.81
CA GLN A 420 2.32 -17.66 -9.94
C GLN A 420 2.80 -16.77 -8.79
N LEU A 421 3.28 -17.37 -7.71
CA LEU A 421 3.62 -16.70 -6.46
C LEU A 421 5.02 -17.16 -5.96
N PRO A 422 6.11 -16.83 -6.69
CA PRO A 422 7.48 -17.20 -6.29
C PRO A 422 7.86 -16.60 -4.93
N HIS A 423 8.68 -17.29 -4.13
CA HIS A 423 9.05 -16.83 -2.79
C HIS A 423 10.32 -15.97 -2.80
N SER A 424 11.44 -16.51 -3.28
CA SER A 424 12.72 -15.80 -3.26
C SER A 424 12.79 -14.68 -4.31
N THR A 425 12.08 -14.83 -5.42
CA THR A 425 11.98 -13.82 -6.48
C THR A 425 10.68 -13.02 -6.40
N ALA A 426 9.97 -13.07 -5.29
CA ALA A 426 8.80 -12.23 -5.07
C ALA A 426 9.21 -10.76 -5.11
N HIS A 427 8.69 -9.99 -6.07
CA HIS A 427 8.93 -8.55 -6.11
C HIS A 427 8.18 -7.87 -4.96
N ASN A 428 6.88 -8.08 -4.85
CA ASN A 428 6.05 -7.64 -3.72
C ASN A 428 6.42 -6.25 -3.22
N GLU A 429 6.44 -5.28 -4.12
CA GLU A 429 6.83 -3.90 -3.82
C GLU A 429 5.94 -3.32 -2.71
N THR A 430 6.54 -2.70 -1.70
CA THR A 430 5.79 -2.09 -0.59
C THR A 430 4.74 -1.10 -1.09
N CYS A 431 5.05 -0.31 -2.14
CA CYS A 431 4.05 0.59 -2.74
C CYS A 431 2.86 -0.16 -3.36
N ALA A 432 3.06 -1.36 -3.93
CA ALA A 432 1.97 -2.17 -4.47
C ALA A 432 1.07 -2.70 -3.36
N ASN A 433 1.65 -3.10 -2.23
CA ASN A 433 0.92 -3.57 -1.05
C ASN A 433 0.09 -2.44 -0.42
N ILE A 434 0.66 -1.23 -0.32
CA ILE A 434 -0.07 -0.01 0.09
C ILE A 434 -1.21 0.29 -0.89
N GLY A 435 -0.97 0.19 -2.19
CA GLY A 435 -2.02 0.37 -3.19
C GLY A 435 -3.16 -0.65 -3.07
N ASN A 436 -2.84 -1.93 -2.77
CA ASN A 436 -3.83 -2.96 -2.49
C ASN A 436 -4.65 -2.63 -1.23
N MET A 437 -3.99 -2.18 -0.17
CA MET A 437 -4.65 -1.70 1.05
C MET A 437 -5.60 -0.53 0.77
N LEU A 438 -5.15 0.49 0.02
CA LEU A 438 -5.96 1.65 -0.35
C LEU A 438 -7.18 1.29 -1.22
N PHE A 439 -7.03 0.31 -2.12
CA PHE A 439 -8.12 -0.22 -2.93
C PHE A 439 -9.17 -0.90 -2.06
N ASN A 440 -8.75 -1.80 -1.15
CA ASN A 440 -9.65 -2.51 -0.25
C ASN A 440 -10.37 -1.56 0.73
N TRP A 441 -9.68 -0.53 1.23
CA TRP A 441 -10.30 0.50 2.08
C TRP A 441 -11.48 1.19 1.39
N ARG A 442 -11.37 1.48 0.10
CA ARG A 442 -12.45 2.10 -0.68
C ARG A 442 -13.60 1.14 -0.96
N LEU A 443 -13.30 -0.12 -1.20
CA LEU A 443 -14.33 -1.15 -1.34
C LEU A 443 -15.09 -1.39 -0.03
N LEU A 444 -14.41 -1.32 1.11
CA LEU A 444 -15.07 -1.32 2.42
C LEU A 444 -16.04 -0.16 2.56
N GLN A 445 -15.62 1.06 2.23
CA GLN A 445 -16.49 2.24 2.30
C GLN A 445 -17.70 2.14 1.36
N ALA A 446 -17.51 1.52 0.20
CA ALA A 446 -18.56 1.33 -0.79
C ALA A 446 -19.60 0.28 -0.38
N THR A 447 -19.17 -0.78 0.31
CA THR A 447 -20.01 -1.99 0.52
C THR A 447 -20.36 -2.26 1.97
N GLY A 448 -19.58 -1.76 2.92
CA GLY A 448 -19.71 -2.10 4.34
C GLY A 448 -19.28 -3.54 4.68
N ASP A 449 -18.61 -4.27 3.77
CA ASP A 449 -18.27 -5.69 3.95
C ASP A 449 -16.86 -5.84 4.56
N ALA A 450 -16.78 -6.40 5.75
CA ALA A 450 -15.56 -6.56 6.55
C ALA A 450 -14.46 -7.37 5.86
N LYS A 451 -14.77 -8.21 4.86
CA LYS A 451 -13.76 -8.96 4.09
C LYS A 451 -12.69 -8.06 3.45
N TYR A 452 -13.05 -6.83 3.11
CA TYR A 452 -12.10 -5.85 2.59
C TYR A 452 -11.19 -5.32 3.70
N MET A 453 -11.71 -5.18 4.92
CA MET A 453 -10.90 -4.79 6.07
C MET A 453 -9.92 -5.89 6.48
N ASP A 454 -10.26 -7.16 6.30
CA ASP A 454 -9.34 -8.27 6.53
C ASP A 454 -8.10 -8.17 5.62
N VAL A 455 -8.27 -7.74 4.36
CA VAL A 455 -7.13 -7.48 3.46
C VAL A 455 -6.35 -6.23 3.90
N VAL A 456 -7.03 -5.17 4.30
CA VAL A 456 -6.37 -3.94 4.82
C VAL A 456 -5.50 -4.28 6.03
N GLU A 457 -6.04 -5.00 7.01
CA GLU A 457 -5.32 -5.40 8.21
C GLU A 457 -4.13 -6.32 7.89
N ASN A 458 -4.35 -7.32 7.03
CA ASN A 458 -3.28 -8.22 6.58
C ASN A 458 -2.13 -7.46 5.89
N CYS A 459 -2.46 -6.55 4.96
CA CYS A 459 -1.46 -5.71 4.31
C CYS A 459 -0.71 -4.85 5.33
N LEU A 460 -1.43 -4.19 6.23
CA LEU A 460 -0.85 -3.25 7.18
C LEU A 460 0.17 -3.92 8.09
N TYR A 461 -0.18 -5.07 8.70
CA TYR A 461 0.73 -5.80 9.59
C TYR A 461 1.84 -6.56 8.83
N ASN A 462 1.53 -7.18 7.68
CA ASN A 462 2.40 -8.21 7.13
C ASN A 462 3.07 -7.84 5.79
N SER A 463 2.75 -6.70 5.17
CA SER A 463 3.40 -6.29 3.92
C SER A 463 3.66 -4.79 3.77
N VAL A 464 3.16 -3.97 4.71
CA VAL A 464 3.49 -2.54 4.81
C VAL A 464 4.46 -2.29 5.96
N LEU A 465 4.11 -2.77 7.16
CA LEU A 465 4.97 -2.62 8.34
C LEU A 465 6.38 -3.24 8.17
N PRO A 466 6.57 -4.40 7.50
CA PRO A 466 7.92 -4.91 7.22
C PRO A 466 8.78 -3.96 6.37
N GLY A 467 8.16 -3.05 5.62
CA GLY A 467 8.85 -2.06 4.78
C GLY A 467 9.74 -1.08 5.55
N ILE A 468 9.61 -1.00 6.87
CA ILE A 468 10.42 -0.15 7.76
C ILE A 468 11.03 -0.97 8.90
N SER A 469 12.23 -0.63 9.34
CA SER A 469 12.87 -1.25 10.51
C SER A 469 12.16 -0.90 11.81
N LEU A 470 12.39 -1.71 12.84
CA LEU A 470 11.76 -1.50 14.14
C LEU A 470 12.20 -0.20 14.83
N ASP A 471 13.43 0.26 14.54
CA ASP A 471 13.95 1.57 14.99
C ASP A 471 13.47 2.74 14.11
N GLY A 472 12.83 2.47 12.96
CA GLY A 472 12.23 3.47 12.11
C GLY A 472 13.15 4.19 11.13
N GLU A 473 14.40 3.73 10.95
CA GLU A 473 15.38 4.45 10.12
C GLU A 473 15.69 3.82 8.77
N LEU A 474 15.47 2.49 8.64
CA LEU A 474 15.87 1.72 7.47
C LEU A 474 14.65 1.13 6.75
N TYR A 475 14.76 0.92 5.44
CA TYR A 475 13.63 0.55 4.60
C TYR A 475 13.93 -0.62 3.68
N PHE A 476 12.90 -1.45 3.41
CA PHE A 476 12.86 -2.37 2.28
C PHE A 476 12.08 -1.79 1.12
N TYR A 477 12.48 -2.17 -0.10
CA TYR A 477 11.70 -1.94 -1.31
C TYR A 477 10.72 -3.09 -1.57
N THR A 478 11.19 -4.33 -1.42
CA THR A 478 10.48 -5.58 -1.70
C THR A 478 10.28 -6.40 -0.43
N ASN A 479 9.28 -7.29 -0.47
CA ASN A 479 8.91 -8.15 0.66
C ASN A 479 8.94 -9.63 0.22
N PRO A 480 10.14 -10.26 0.12
CA PRO A 480 10.26 -11.67 -0.23
C PRO A 480 9.70 -12.56 0.88
N LEU A 481 9.23 -13.75 0.52
CA LEU A 481 8.77 -14.74 1.49
C LEU A 481 9.85 -15.79 1.81
N ARG A 482 10.95 -15.74 1.11
CA ARG A 482 12.15 -16.51 1.38
C ARG A 482 13.38 -15.71 0.96
N LEU A 483 14.36 -15.65 1.84
CA LEU A 483 15.66 -15.08 1.60
C LEU A 483 16.73 -16.10 1.97
N THR A 484 17.63 -16.41 1.06
CA THR A 484 18.79 -17.28 1.29
C THR A 484 20.08 -16.54 0.93
N ASP A 485 21.18 -16.91 1.54
CA ASP A 485 22.48 -16.26 1.31
C ASP A 485 23.01 -16.54 -0.10
N GLU A 486 22.84 -17.77 -0.55
CA GLU A 486 23.34 -18.24 -1.85
C GLU A 486 22.25 -18.22 -2.92
N LEU A 487 21.87 -17.03 -3.40
CA LEU A 487 21.10 -16.93 -4.63
C LEU A 487 22.08 -16.98 -5.82
N PRO A 488 21.87 -17.87 -6.80
CA PRO A 488 22.74 -17.98 -7.99
C PRO A 488 22.54 -16.81 -8.96
N TYR A 489 21.79 -15.79 -8.58
CA TYR A 489 21.50 -14.60 -9.39
C TYR A 489 21.36 -13.37 -8.49
N LYS A 490 21.65 -12.21 -9.05
CA LYS A 490 21.54 -10.92 -8.33
C LYS A 490 20.13 -10.34 -8.51
N LEU A 491 19.44 -10.12 -7.41
CA LEU A 491 18.20 -9.35 -7.40
C LEU A 491 18.49 -7.85 -7.49
N ARG A 492 17.55 -7.10 -8.06
CA ARG A 492 17.69 -5.65 -8.26
C ARG A 492 17.74 -4.87 -6.94
N TRP A 493 17.00 -5.32 -5.92
CA TRP A 493 16.87 -4.60 -4.66
C TRP A 493 17.74 -5.22 -3.57
N PRO A 494 18.19 -4.40 -2.57
CA PRO A 494 18.98 -4.91 -1.46
C PRO A 494 18.23 -5.99 -0.66
N LYS A 495 18.98 -7.02 -0.21
CA LYS A 495 18.48 -8.05 0.70
C LYS A 495 18.30 -7.54 2.15
N GLU A 496 18.93 -6.44 2.49
CA GLU A 496 18.86 -5.79 3.79
C GLU A 496 18.16 -4.45 3.69
N ARG A 497 17.58 -3.99 4.79
CA ARG A 497 17.04 -2.64 4.85
C ARG A 497 18.14 -1.59 4.71
N ARG A 498 17.85 -0.49 4.02
CA ARG A 498 18.79 0.61 3.77
C ARG A 498 18.13 1.95 4.10
N LYS A 499 18.95 2.90 4.59
CA LYS A 499 18.50 4.28 4.85
C LYS A 499 18.12 5.00 3.54
N LEU A 500 18.88 4.74 2.47
CA LEU A 500 18.62 5.24 1.13
C LEU A 500 18.63 4.08 0.12
N ILE A 501 17.63 4.06 -0.75
CA ILE A 501 17.47 3.10 -1.83
C ILE A 501 17.46 3.88 -3.14
N SER A 502 18.04 3.35 -4.21
CA SER A 502 18.19 4.04 -5.52
C SER A 502 16.85 4.49 -6.13
N CYS A 503 15.74 3.80 -5.83
CA CYS A 503 14.37 4.25 -6.10
C CYS A 503 13.69 4.48 -4.75
N PHE A 504 13.45 5.72 -4.38
CA PHE A 504 13.02 6.09 -3.03
C PHE A 504 11.50 6.24 -2.87
N CYS A 505 10.69 5.67 -3.78
CA CYS A 505 9.23 5.81 -3.71
C CYS A 505 8.60 5.06 -2.53
N CYS A 506 9.15 3.92 -2.10
CA CYS A 506 8.59 3.09 -1.04
C CYS A 506 8.81 3.66 0.37
N PRO A 507 10.01 4.17 0.77
CA PRO A 507 10.22 4.69 2.11
C PRO A 507 9.20 5.76 2.54
N PRO A 508 9.01 6.89 1.81
CA PRO A 508 8.03 7.91 2.22
C PRO A 508 6.59 7.42 2.06
N ASN A 509 6.32 6.47 1.15
CA ASN A 509 4.99 5.87 1.05
C ASN A 509 4.65 5.00 2.27
N THR A 510 5.61 4.21 2.75
CA THR A 510 5.49 3.43 3.99
C THR A 510 5.28 4.37 5.17
N LEU A 511 6.12 5.41 5.27
CA LEU A 511 6.06 6.37 6.37
C LEU A 511 4.68 7.05 6.46
N ARG A 512 4.16 7.62 5.35
CA ARG A 512 2.85 8.29 5.36
C ARG A 512 1.73 7.32 5.71
N THR A 513 1.76 6.08 5.18
CA THR A 513 0.71 5.09 5.42
C THR A 513 0.66 4.67 6.89
N LEU A 514 1.82 4.47 7.53
CA LEU A 514 1.88 4.10 8.94
C LEU A 514 1.57 5.28 9.86
N CYS A 515 1.95 6.52 9.50
CA CYS A 515 1.55 7.73 10.23
C CYS A 515 0.04 8.01 10.17
N GLN A 516 -0.67 7.39 9.22
CA GLN A 516 -2.12 7.48 9.04
C GLN A 516 -2.85 6.19 9.44
N ALA A 517 -2.19 5.26 10.14
CA ALA A 517 -2.81 3.96 10.48
C ALA A 517 -4.09 4.11 11.32
N GLN A 518 -4.22 5.17 12.12
CA GLN A 518 -5.41 5.48 12.89
C GLN A 518 -6.66 5.79 12.03
N ASP A 519 -6.50 6.19 10.77
CA ASP A 519 -7.63 6.50 9.87
C ASP A 519 -8.44 5.24 9.51
N TYR A 520 -7.85 4.06 9.71
CA TYR A 520 -8.49 2.77 9.42
C TYR A 520 -9.21 2.16 10.62
N VAL A 521 -9.10 2.76 11.82
CA VAL A 521 -9.65 2.19 13.07
C VAL A 521 -11.17 2.28 13.10
N TYR A 522 -11.73 3.39 12.65
CA TYR A 522 -13.17 3.64 12.73
C TYR A 522 -13.75 4.14 11.41
N SER A 523 -15.03 3.86 11.21
CA SER A 523 -15.85 4.48 10.17
C SER A 523 -17.22 4.86 10.71
N LEU A 524 -17.89 5.79 10.04
CA LEU A 524 -19.19 6.31 10.45
C LEU A 524 -20.26 6.07 9.39
N ALA A 525 -21.47 5.80 9.85
CA ALA A 525 -22.70 5.93 9.07
C ALA A 525 -23.77 6.63 9.94
N PRO A 526 -24.90 7.03 9.39
CA PRO A 526 -25.98 7.62 10.20
C PRO A 526 -26.35 6.73 11.38
N ALA A 527 -26.26 7.28 12.59
CA ALA A 527 -26.49 6.62 13.87
C ALA A 527 -25.67 5.32 14.07
N CYS A 528 -24.47 5.23 13.49
CA CYS A 528 -23.62 4.05 13.59
C CYS A 528 -22.13 4.42 13.65
N VAL A 529 -21.41 3.73 14.54
CA VAL A 529 -19.95 3.74 14.60
C VAL A 529 -19.44 2.32 14.31
N TYR A 530 -18.64 2.18 13.26
CA TYR A 530 -17.95 0.94 12.93
C TYR A 530 -16.56 0.92 13.57
N VAL A 531 -16.23 -0.16 14.25
CA VAL A 531 -14.89 -0.46 14.74
C VAL A 531 -14.25 -1.45 13.77
N ASN A 532 -13.42 -0.93 12.87
CA ASN A 532 -12.82 -1.70 11.78
C ASN A 532 -11.53 -2.41 12.20
N MET A 533 -10.74 -1.77 13.07
CA MET A 533 -9.46 -2.28 13.55
C MET A 533 -9.38 -2.14 15.07
N TYR A 534 -8.70 -3.08 15.71
CA TYR A 534 -8.50 -3.07 17.16
C TYR A 534 -7.11 -2.55 17.50
N GLY A 535 -7.04 -1.74 18.56
CA GLY A 535 -5.81 -1.14 19.07
C GLY A 535 -6.12 -0.13 20.17
N GLU A 536 -5.18 0.05 21.07
CA GLU A 536 -5.27 0.99 22.20
C GLU A 536 -5.46 2.42 21.66
N SER A 537 -6.70 2.92 21.63
CA SER A 537 -7.05 4.15 20.92
C SER A 537 -8.21 4.88 21.54
N ARG A 538 -8.33 6.17 21.18
CA ARG A 538 -9.48 7.03 21.55
C ARG A 538 -10.05 7.68 20.30
N LEU A 539 -11.36 7.56 20.14
CA LEU A 539 -12.18 8.26 19.15
C LEU A 539 -12.91 9.42 19.84
N GLN A 540 -12.87 10.60 19.23
CA GLN A 540 -13.68 11.74 19.62
C GLN A 540 -14.26 12.41 18.38
N THR A 541 -15.52 12.12 18.05
CA THR A 541 -16.12 12.53 16.78
C THR A 541 -17.59 12.93 16.92
N THR A 542 -18.18 13.38 15.83
CA THR A 542 -19.62 13.67 15.74
C THR A 542 -20.28 12.67 14.79
N VAL A 543 -21.24 11.89 15.31
CA VAL A 543 -22.01 10.90 14.54
C VAL A 543 -23.32 11.52 14.08
N GLU A 544 -23.62 11.41 12.79
CA GLU A 544 -24.87 11.90 12.21
C GLU A 544 -26.08 11.25 12.89
N GLY A 545 -27.09 12.06 13.26
CA GLY A 545 -28.28 11.60 13.98
C GLY A 545 -28.07 11.33 15.47
N VAL A 546 -26.82 11.36 15.97
CA VAL A 546 -26.49 11.11 17.39
C VAL A 546 -25.87 12.36 18.04
N GLY A 547 -24.89 12.99 17.41
CA GLY A 547 -24.09 14.09 17.94
C GLY A 547 -22.71 13.62 18.43
N PRO A 548 -22.07 14.39 19.34
CA PRO A 548 -20.73 14.04 19.84
C PRO A 548 -20.71 12.70 20.56
N VAL A 549 -19.74 11.87 20.19
CA VAL A 549 -19.46 10.56 20.78
C VAL A 549 -17.96 10.46 21.07
N THR A 550 -17.61 9.96 22.25
CA THR A 550 -16.24 9.62 22.62
C THR A 550 -16.21 8.15 23.02
N LEU A 551 -15.28 7.38 22.39
CA LEU A 551 -15.03 5.97 22.68
C LEU A 551 -13.54 5.78 22.99
N SER A 552 -13.21 4.86 23.89
CA SER A 552 -11.84 4.37 24.08
C SER A 552 -11.79 2.86 23.85
N GLN A 553 -10.73 2.38 23.24
CA GLN A 553 -10.37 0.97 23.17
C GLN A 553 -9.19 0.69 24.08
N HIS A 554 -9.27 -0.38 24.89
CA HIS A 554 -8.22 -0.91 25.74
C HIS A 554 -7.97 -2.36 25.33
N THR A 555 -6.74 -2.66 24.88
CA THR A 555 -6.38 -3.98 24.34
C THR A 555 -4.89 -4.14 24.16
N ASP A 556 -4.40 -5.37 24.27
CA ASP A 556 -3.03 -5.76 23.89
C ASP A 556 -2.97 -6.37 22.47
N TYR A 557 -3.96 -6.07 21.63
CA TYR A 557 -4.01 -6.48 20.24
C TYR A 557 -2.79 -5.93 19.46
N PRO A 558 -2.09 -6.72 18.62
CA PRO A 558 -2.44 -8.03 18.05
C PRO A 558 -1.91 -9.23 18.86
N TRP A 559 -1.50 -9.06 20.10
CA TRP A 559 -0.92 -10.15 20.92
C TRP A 559 -1.98 -10.91 21.70
N ASP A 560 -3.08 -10.25 22.04
CA ASP A 560 -4.25 -10.81 22.70
C ASP A 560 -5.50 -10.43 21.92
N GLY A 561 -6.52 -11.30 21.94
CA GLY A 561 -7.80 -11.09 21.28
C GLY A 561 -8.86 -10.39 22.15
N TYR A 562 -8.52 -10.04 23.39
CA TYR A 562 -9.43 -9.32 24.28
C TYR A 562 -9.40 -7.82 24.01
N VAL A 563 -10.57 -7.23 23.78
CA VAL A 563 -10.75 -5.80 23.57
C VAL A 563 -11.87 -5.29 24.45
N GLU A 564 -11.64 -4.21 25.19
CA GLU A 564 -12.64 -3.46 25.92
C GLU A 564 -12.87 -2.10 25.26
N LEU A 565 -14.10 -1.80 24.86
CA LEU A 565 -14.53 -0.48 24.44
C LEU A 565 -15.33 0.19 25.55
N THR A 566 -15.01 1.45 25.83
CA THR A 566 -15.74 2.27 26.80
C THR A 566 -16.40 3.47 26.10
N VAL A 567 -17.68 3.72 26.43
CA VAL A 567 -18.38 4.93 26.01
C VAL A 567 -18.04 6.06 26.99
N ASP A 568 -17.03 6.88 26.68
CA ASP A 568 -16.53 7.93 27.58
C ASP A 568 -17.35 9.20 27.58
N GLY A 569 -17.96 9.54 26.43
CA GLY A 569 -18.70 10.78 26.28
C GLY A 569 -19.88 10.69 25.32
N LEU A 570 -20.98 11.32 25.73
CA LEU A 570 -22.20 11.50 24.95
C LEU A 570 -22.80 12.87 25.25
N LYS A 571 -23.49 13.46 24.26
CA LYS A 571 -24.18 14.75 24.42
C LYS A 571 -25.25 14.68 25.53
N SER A 572 -26.00 13.57 25.59
CA SER A 572 -27.15 13.41 26.52
C SER A 572 -26.75 12.60 27.75
N ARG A 573 -26.99 13.13 28.94
CA ARG A 573 -26.82 12.39 30.20
C ARG A 573 -27.81 11.22 30.37
N ARG A 574 -28.95 11.23 29.62
CA ARG A 574 -29.93 10.14 29.63
C ARG A 574 -29.58 8.98 28.71
N GLY A 575 -28.50 9.12 27.97
CA GLY A 575 -28.05 8.17 26.95
C GLY A 575 -28.54 8.55 25.54
N GLN A 576 -27.94 7.89 24.53
CA GLN A 576 -28.24 8.09 23.11
C GLN A 576 -28.33 6.74 22.40
N LEU A 577 -29.32 6.62 21.50
CA LEU A 577 -29.54 5.43 20.70
C LEU A 577 -28.62 5.47 19.46
N PHE A 578 -27.74 4.49 19.32
CA PHE A 578 -26.95 4.27 18.11
C PHE A 578 -26.40 2.83 18.07
N THR A 579 -25.87 2.44 16.93
CA THR A 579 -25.25 1.13 16.72
C THR A 579 -23.75 1.23 16.90
N LEU A 580 -23.16 0.33 17.68
CA LEU A 580 -21.75 -0.04 17.60
C LEU A 580 -21.66 -1.29 16.74
N ALA A 581 -20.91 -1.21 15.64
CA ALA A 581 -20.66 -2.31 14.72
C ALA A 581 -19.21 -2.77 14.89
N LEU A 582 -18.99 -3.90 15.54
CA LEU A 582 -17.67 -4.46 15.84
C LEU A 582 -17.27 -5.43 14.75
N ARG A 583 -16.14 -5.21 14.10
CA ARG A 583 -15.65 -6.16 13.09
C ARG A 583 -15.36 -7.52 13.72
N GLN A 584 -15.83 -8.58 13.05
CA GLN A 584 -15.38 -9.94 13.30
C GLN A 584 -14.28 -10.27 12.28
N PRO A 585 -13.00 -10.28 12.67
CA PRO A 585 -11.92 -10.67 11.77
C PRO A 585 -12.08 -12.11 11.27
N SER A 586 -11.70 -12.38 10.03
CA SER A 586 -11.85 -13.73 9.43
C SER A 586 -11.00 -14.81 10.08
N TRP A 587 -9.95 -14.46 10.82
CA TRP A 587 -9.10 -15.40 11.55
C TRP A 587 -9.73 -15.92 12.85
N THR A 588 -10.85 -15.35 13.32
CA THR A 588 -11.56 -15.81 14.53
C THR A 588 -12.96 -16.29 14.19
N ALA A 589 -13.32 -17.51 14.67
CA ALA A 589 -14.60 -18.13 14.31
C ALA A 589 -15.75 -17.75 15.25
N GLN A 590 -15.50 -17.53 16.54
CA GLN A 590 -16.55 -17.39 17.56
C GLN A 590 -16.13 -16.35 18.63
N PRO A 591 -16.15 -15.05 18.27
CA PRO A 591 -15.92 -14.02 19.27
C PRO A 591 -17.07 -13.97 20.26
N VAL A 592 -16.74 -13.74 21.54
CA VAL A 592 -17.72 -13.57 22.61
C VAL A 592 -17.87 -12.08 22.90
N VAL A 593 -19.08 -11.58 22.80
CA VAL A 593 -19.38 -10.16 23.07
C VAL A 593 -20.19 -10.02 24.36
N SER A 594 -19.81 -9.06 25.21
CA SER A 594 -20.65 -8.68 26.34
C SER A 594 -20.78 -7.16 26.48
N VAL A 595 -21.85 -6.72 27.13
CA VAL A 595 -22.09 -5.33 27.48
C VAL A 595 -22.29 -5.22 28.98
N ASN A 596 -21.47 -4.42 29.65
CA ASN A 596 -21.46 -4.27 31.10
C ASN A 596 -21.38 -5.62 31.84
N GLY A 597 -20.56 -6.54 31.31
CA GLY A 597 -20.36 -7.88 31.88
C GLY A 597 -21.50 -8.87 31.61
N GLN A 598 -22.51 -8.50 30.81
CA GLN A 598 -23.57 -9.41 30.42
C GLN A 598 -23.38 -9.85 28.96
N PRO A 599 -23.35 -11.16 28.64
CA PRO A 599 -23.28 -11.64 27.27
C PRO A 599 -24.41 -11.08 26.42
N VAL A 600 -24.10 -10.72 25.17
CA VAL A 600 -25.06 -10.16 24.21
C VAL A 600 -24.99 -10.97 22.91
N GLU A 601 -26.13 -11.42 22.43
CA GLU A 601 -26.25 -11.93 21.07
C GLU A 601 -26.26 -10.74 20.09
N ALA A 602 -25.18 -10.57 19.34
CA ALA A 602 -25.10 -9.55 18.31
C ALA A 602 -25.53 -10.13 16.94
N THR A 603 -26.30 -9.37 16.19
CA THR A 603 -26.59 -9.73 14.78
C THR A 603 -25.33 -9.51 13.97
N VAL A 604 -24.92 -10.53 13.20
CA VAL A 604 -23.74 -10.41 12.32
C VAL A 604 -24.21 -10.08 10.91
N GLU A 605 -23.84 -8.91 10.41
CA GLU A 605 -24.10 -8.46 9.05
C GLU A 605 -22.80 -8.03 8.38
N HIS A 606 -22.53 -8.51 7.18
CA HIS A 606 -21.32 -8.18 6.42
C HIS A 606 -20.00 -8.30 7.21
N GLY A 607 -19.94 -9.25 8.16
CA GLY A 607 -18.78 -9.45 9.02
C GLY A 607 -18.65 -8.44 10.18
N TYR A 608 -19.72 -7.68 10.50
CA TYR A 608 -19.82 -6.85 11.68
C TYR A 608 -20.88 -7.36 12.65
N MET A 609 -20.53 -7.43 13.93
CA MET A 609 -21.44 -7.71 15.04
C MET A 609 -22.10 -6.40 15.46
N LEU A 610 -23.41 -6.30 15.21
CA LEU A 610 -24.19 -5.07 15.43
C LEU A 610 -24.81 -5.06 16.81
N ILE A 611 -24.54 -4.02 17.60
CA ILE A 611 -25.10 -3.80 18.93
C ILE A 611 -25.86 -2.47 18.91
N ASN A 612 -27.17 -2.52 18.69
CA ASN A 612 -28.03 -1.36 18.70
C ASN A 612 -28.71 -1.20 20.07
N ARG A 613 -28.40 -0.13 20.79
CA ARG A 613 -28.98 0.15 22.10
C ARG A 613 -28.86 1.61 22.50
N GLN A 614 -29.57 1.99 23.57
CA GLN A 614 -29.38 3.28 24.21
C GLN A 614 -28.12 3.24 25.09
N TRP A 615 -27.01 3.81 24.57
CA TRP A 615 -25.76 3.90 25.26
C TRP A 615 -25.72 4.99 26.30
N LYS A 616 -25.02 4.75 27.40
CA LYS A 616 -24.78 5.74 28.47
C LYS A 616 -23.28 5.90 28.66
N ARG A 617 -22.87 7.04 29.18
CA ARG A 617 -21.50 7.25 29.61
C ARG A 617 -21.08 6.19 30.64
N GLY A 618 -19.95 5.57 30.45
CA GLY A 618 -19.41 4.49 31.28
C GLY A 618 -19.87 3.09 30.87
N ASP A 619 -20.73 2.94 29.86
CA ASP A 619 -21.05 1.63 29.32
C ASP A 619 -19.79 1.01 28.68
N LYS A 620 -19.56 -0.28 28.95
CA LYS A 620 -18.43 -1.06 28.45
C LYS A 620 -18.91 -2.17 27.53
N VAL A 621 -18.22 -2.34 26.43
CA VAL A 621 -18.38 -3.47 25.52
C VAL A 621 -17.09 -4.25 25.52
N THR A 622 -17.15 -5.54 25.76
CA THR A 622 -15.98 -6.42 25.62
C THR A 622 -16.22 -7.36 24.45
N ILE A 623 -15.16 -7.61 23.70
CA ILE A 623 -15.09 -8.66 22.69
C ILE A 623 -13.87 -9.52 23.01
N ASP A 624 -14.08 -10.82 23.15
CA ASP A 624 -13.05 -11.81 23.31
C ASP A 624 -12.98 -12.67 22.04
N MET A 625 -11.84 -12.57 21.34
CA MET A 625 -11.57 -13.23 20.07
C MET A 625 -10.49 -14.30 20.31
N PRO A 626 -10.85 -15.59 20.42
CA PRO A 626 -9.88 -16.64 20.62
C PRO A 626 -8.77 -16.59 19.57
N MET A 627 -7.55 -16.28 20.00
CA MET A 627 -6.40 -16.09 19.12
C MET A 627 -5.55 -17.37 19.08
N THR A 628 -5.91 -18.28 18.18
CA THR A 628 -5.21 -19.56 17.99
C THR A 628 -4.11 -19.42 16.94
N THR A 629 -3.04 -20.22 17.10
CA THR A 629 -2.04 -20.38 16.03
C THR A 629 -2.58 -21.37 15.01
N THR A 630 -2.53 -20.99 13.73
CA THR A 630 -3.07 -21.76 12.61
C THR A 630 -1.97 -22.07 11.62
N ILE A 631 -1.91 -23.33 11.18
CA ILE A 631 -1.06 -23.76 10.06
C ILE A 631 -1.87 -23.57 8.78
N ILE A 632 -1.28 -22.88 7.79
CA ILE A 632 -1.92 -22.46 6.55
C ILE A 632 -1.33 -23.25 5.39
N GLU A 633 -2.17 -23.82 4.57
CA GLU A 633 -1.84 -24.40 3.27
C GLU A 633 -2.24 -23.44 2.14
N ALA A 634 -1.46 -23.47 1.06
CA ALA A 634 -1.83 -22.75 -0.16
C ALA A 634 -2.68 -23.64 -1.09
N ASN A 635 -3.41 -22.99 -2.01
CA ASN A 635 -4.07 -23.70 -3.10
C ASN A 635 -3.04 -24.56 -3.87
N PRO A 636 -3.33 -25.83 -4.18
CA PRO A 636 -2.37 -26.72 -4.88
C PRO A 636 -1.89 -26.23 -6.25
N LEU A 637 -2.56 -25.24 -6.84
CA LEU A 637 -2.12 -24.58 -8.08
C LEU A 637 -0.96 -23.59 -7.85
N VAL A 638 -0.65 -23.22 -6.61
CA VAL A 638 0.56 -22.45 -6.26
C VAL A 638 1.69 -23.46 -6.14
N GLU A 639 2.45 -23.63 -7.22
CA GLU A 639 3.47 -24.66 -7.33
C GLU A 639 4.58 -24.52 -6.28
N GLU A 640 4.92 -23.30 -5.96
CA GLU A 640 5.97 -22.98 -4.98
C GLU A 640 5.63 -23.36 -3.54
N CYS A 641 4.34 -23.46 -3.23
CA CYS A 641 3.88 -23.82 -1.89
C CYS A 641 3.57 -25.32 -1.71
N ARG A 642 3.75 -26.15 -2.73
CA ARG A 642 3.45 -27.58 -2.63
C ARG A 642 4.31 -28.27 -1.58
N GLY A 643 3.67 -28.97 -0.64
CA GLY A 643 4.37 -29.64 0.46
C GLY A 643 4.99 -28.66 1.46
N GLN A 644 4.49 -27.43 1.53
CA GLN A 644 4.89 -26.40 2.48
C GLN A 644 3.67 -25.82 3.20
N VAL A 645 3.92 -25.29 4.39
CA VAL A 645 2.93 -24.60 5.23
C VAL A 645 3.48 -23.28 5.73
N ALA A 646 2.60 -22.31 5.95
CA ALA A 646 2.89 -21.07 6.66
C ALA A 646 2.20 -21.08 8.03
N VAL A 647 2.62 -20.21 8.94
CA VAL A 647 2.07 -20.11 10.29
C VAL A 647 1.52 -18.71 10.51
N MET A 648 0.29 -18.64 11.01
CA MET A 648 -0.35 -17.38 11.42
C MET A 648 -0.88 -17.49 12.85
N ARG A 649 -0.90 -16.36 13.57
CA ARG A 649 -1.60 -16.22 14.84
C ARG A 649 -2.33 -14.88 14.89
N GLY A 650 -3.66 -14.92 14.98
CA GLY A 650 -4.46 -13.72 14.77
C GLY A 650 -4.17 -13.11 13.41
N PRO A 651 -3.96 -11.79 13.32
CA PRO A 651 -3.68 -11.10 12.04
C PRO A 651 -2.21 -11.24 11.59
N ILE A 652 -1.33 -11.86 12.38
CA ILE A 652 0.13 -11.86 12.17
C ILE A 652 0.58 -13.12 11.43
N VAL A 653 1.32 -12.93 10.35
CA VAL A 653 2.11 -13.99 9.68
C VAL A 653 3.45 -14.13 10.37
N TYR A 654 3.92 -15.36 10.54
CA TYR A 654 5.19 -15.70 11.17
C TYR A 654 6.20 -16.21 10.16
N CYS A 655 7.48 -16.05 10.47
CA CYS A 655 8.59 -16.58 9.68
C CYS A 655 9.67 -17.18 10.59
N LEU A 656 10.49 -18.04 10.01
CA LEU A 656 11.71 -18.56 10.62
C LEU A 656 12.89 -17.72 10.10
N GLU A 657 13.79 -17.32 11.01
CA GLU A 657 15.08 -16.73 10.64
C GLU A 657 16.23 -17.68 11.06
N SER A 658 17.32 -17.69 10.29
CA SER A 658 18.49 -18.53 10.59
C SER A 658 19.11 -18.21 11.95
N GLN A 659 18.96 -16.98 12.46
CA GLN A 659 19.39 -16.60 13.82
C GLN A 659 18.66 -17.33 14.95
N ASP A 660 17.49 -17.92 14.69
CA ASP A 660 16.73 -18.72 15.66
C ASP A 660 17.08 -20.21 15.60
N LEU A 661 18.03 -20.59 14.72
CA LEU A 661 18.53 -21.96 14.59
C LEU A 661 19.89 -22.10 15.26
N SER A 662 20.12 -23.18 15.96
CA SER A 662 21.37 -23.48 16.64
C SER A 662 22.28 -24.40 15.81
N GLY A 663 23.60 -24.28 16.00
CA GLY A 663 24.55 -25.30 15.56
C GLY A 663 24.75 -25.43 14.04
N GLY A 664 24.54 -24.36 13.25
CA GLY A 664 24.75 -24.41 11.80
C GLY A 664 23.70 -25.22 11.04
N ILE A 665 22.50 -25.32 11.58
CA ILE A 665 21.34 -25.91 10.90
C ILE A 665 20.97 -25.03 9.73
N ASP A 666 20.87 -25.63 8.54
CA ASP A 666 20.36 -25.00 7.34
C ASP A 666 18.84 -24.78 7.47
N ILE A 667 18.36 -23.59 7.17
CA ILE A 667 16.93 -23.24 7.24
C ILE A 667 16.08 -24.12 6.33
N ASP A 668 16.64 -24.59 5.22
CA ASP A 668 15.99 -25.44 4.23
C ASP A 668 15.83 -26.90 4.70
N ASP A 669 16.55 -27.32 5.74
CA ASP A 669 16.43 -28.64 6.33
C ASP A 669 15.35 -28.74 7.40
N VAL A 670 14.74 -27.62 7.82
CA VAL A 670 13.67 -27.58 8.80
C VAL A 670 12.35 -28.01 8.18
N VAL A 671 11.69 -29.01 8.78
CA VAL A 671 10.40 -29.55 8.34
C VAL A 671 9.38 -29.41 9.47
N LEU A 672 8.33 -28.64 9.25
CA LEU A 672 7.27 -28.39 10.22
C LEU A 672 6.13 -29.41 10.04
N PRO A 673 5.84 -30.32 11.01
CA PRO A 673 4.70 -31.22 10.87
C PRO A 673 3.37 -30.47 11.00
N VAL A 674 2.33 -30.88 10.24
CA VAL A 674 0.99 -30.27 10.35
C VAL A 674 0.37 -30.45 11.75
N SER A 675 0.87 -31.41 12.53
CA SER A 675 0.48 -31.66 13.93
C SER A 675 1.23 -30.81 14.95
N ALA A 676 2.12 -29.90 14.51
CA ALA A 676 2.92 -29.07 15.39
C ALA A 676 2.06 -28.30 16.41
N GLN A 677 2.48 -28.34 17.67
CA GLN A 677 1.84 -27.58 18.74
C GLN A 677 2.73 -26.40 19.11
N PHE A 678 2.15 -25.21 19.13
CA PHE A 678 2.88 -23.98 19.35
C PHE A 678 2.73 -23.49 20.78
N ARG A 679 3.84 -23.05 21.36
CA ARG A 679 3.88 -22.30 22.60
C ARG A 679 4.19 -20.84 22.31
N THR A 680 3.40 -19.92 22.83
CA THR A 680 3.67 -18.48 22.77
C THR A 680 4.79 -18.11 23.74
N VAL A 681 5.73 -17.27 23.29
CA VAL A 681 6.86 -16.79 24.07
C VAL A 681 7.02 -15.29 23.88
N GLU A 682 6.98 -14.53 24.96
CA GLU A 682 7.32 -13.12 24.89
C GLU A 682 8.79 -12.95 24.51
N THR A 683 9.07 -12.09 23.56
CA THR A 683 10.43 -11.78 23.11
C THR A 683 10.57 -10.29 22.79
N THR A 684 11.81 -9.84 22.67
CA THR A 684 12.12 -8.46 22.29
C THR A 684 13.12 -8.46 21.14
N ILE A 685 12.77 -7.79 20.04
CA ILE A 685 13.65 -7.58 18.90
C ILE A 685 13.70 -6.07 18.63
N GLY A 686 14.89 -5.51 18.47
CA GLY A 686 15.07 -4.07 18.22
C GLY A 686 14.37 -3.17 19.24
N GLY A 687 14.30 -3.59 20.51
CA GLY A 687 13.59 -2.87 21.58
C GLY A 687 12.07 -3.03 21.59
N SER A 688 11.49 -3.70 20.59
CA SER A 688 10.04 -3.92 20.48
C SER A 688 9.63 -5.26 21.07
N LYS A 689 8.65 -5.24 21.97
CA LYS A 689 8.04 -6.45 22.52
C LYS A 689 7.13 -7.11 21.49
N MET A 690 7.15 -8.44 21.44
CA MET A 690 6.31 -9.24 20.56
C MET A 690 6.14 -10.66 21.07
N ILE A 691 5.20 -11.39 20.52
CA ILE A 691 4.99 -12.81 20.79
C ILE A 691 5.66 -13.63 19.67
N ALA A 692 6.64 -14.44 20.03
CA ALA A 692 7.21 -15.49 19.18
C ALA A 692 6.44 -16.81 19.41
N LEU A 693 6.60 -17.75 18.48
CA LEU A 693 6.00 -19.08 18.55
C LEU A 693 7.12 -20.14 18.59
N GLU A 694 7.14 -20.95 19.60
CA GLU A 694 8.06 -22.09 19.69
C GLU A 694 7.32 -23.40 19.45
N THR A 695 7.97 -24.30 18.70
CA THR A 695 7.44 -25.65 18.43
C THR A 695 8.56 -26.61 18.12
N GLU A 696 8.25 -27.92 18.22
CA GLU A 696 9.11 -29.00 17.74
C GLU A 696 8.93 -29.14 16.21
N ALA A 697 10.05 -29.11 15.50
CA ALA A 697 10.15 -29.38 14.07
C ALA A 697 11.09 -30.57 13.84
N TYR A 698 11.13 -31.09 12.64
CA TYR A 698 12.04 -32.14 12.24
C TYR A 698 13.17 -31.56 11.38
N LEU A 699 14.32 -32.26 11.38
CA LEU A 699 15.43 -31.97 10.46
C LEU A 699 15.53 -33.08 9.42
N ARG A 700 15.73 -32.69 8.17
CA ARG A 700 16.16 -33.59 7.12
C ARG A 700 17.56 -34.09 7.40
N ASP A 701 17.90 -35.25 6.85
CA ASP A 701 19.26 -35.80 6.95
C ASP A 701 20.27 -34.86 6.27
N GLU A 702 21.41 -34.58 6.93
CA GLU A 702 22.48 -33.65 6.55
C GLU A 702 23.23 -34.01 5.24
N ALA A 703 22.67 -34.88 4.40
CA ALA A 703 23.30 -35.24 3.14
C ALA A 703 23.43 -34.01 2.22
N ARG A 704 24.67 -33.58 1.99
CA ARG A 704 24.99 -32.44 1.11
C ARG A 704 24.54 -32.71 -0.33
N TRP A 705 24.20 -31.65 -1.03
CA TRP A 705 23.83 -31.72 -2.44
C TRP A 705 25.04 -32.01 -3.35
N ASP A 706 26.25 -31.68 -2.93
CA ASP A 706 27.54 -31.95 -3.62
C ASP A 706 27.51 -31.62 -5.14
N GLY A 707 26.83 -30.53 -5.49
CA GLY A 707 26.62 -30.10 -6.86
C GLY A 707 25.59 -30.90 -7.66
N GLN A 708 24.88 -31.85 -7.04
CA GLN A 708 23.82 -32.63 -7.69
C GLN A 708 22.52 -31.84 -7.77
N LEU A 709 21.83 -31.90 -8.92
CA LEU A 709 20.49 -31.30 -9.09
C LEU A 709 19.39 -32.21 -8.50
N TYR A 710 19.59 -33.52 -8.50
CA TYR A 710 18.67 -34.51 -7.97
C TYR A 710 19.41 -35.54 -7.11
N ARG A 711 18.78 -35.93 -5.99
CA ARG A 711 19.29 -37.01 -5.11
C ARG A 711 18.12 -37.85 -4.58
N PRO A 712 18.36 -39.04 -4.05
CA PRO A 712 17.35 -39.79 -3.28
C PRO A 712 16.79 -38.92 -2.16
N ALA A 713 15.48 -39.04 -1.89
CA ALA A 713 14.82 -38.28 -0.85
C ALA A 713 15.47 -38.54 0.53
N ALA A 714 15.80 -37.46 1.23
CA ALA A 714 16.33 -37.55 2.59
C ALA A 714 15.22 -37.97 3.57
N THR A 715 15.60 -38.75 4.59
CA THR A 715 14.73 -39.11 5.70
C THR A 715 14.79 -38.06 6.79
N VAL A 716 13.69 -37.88 7.52
CA VAL A 716 13.65 -37.03 8.72
C VAL A 716 14.18 -37.82 9.89
N LYS A 717 15.18 -37.36 10.62
CA LYS A 717 15.88 -38.15 11.68
C LYS A 717 15.96 -37.51 13.04
N LYS A 718 15.87 -36.19 13.13
CA LYS A 718 16.04 -35.46 14.41
C LYS A 718 14.89 -34.52 14.65
N THR A 719 14.57 -34.27 15.90
CA THR A 719 13.72 -33.15 16.33
C THR A 719 14.58 -31.96 16.71
N VAL A 720 14.08 -30.77 16.43
CA VAL A 720 14.66 -29.49 16.82
C VAL A 720 13.56 -28.57 17.32
N THR A 721 13.81 -27.83 18.38
CA THR A 721 12.93 -26.74 18.76
C THR A 721 13.24 -25.52 17.87
N VAL A 722 12.24 -25.01 17.20
CA VAL A 722 12.35 -23.81 16.35
C VAL A 722 11.52 -22.70 16.95
N ARG A 723 11.98 -21.46 16.73
CA ARG A 723 11.26 -20.24 17.11
C ARG A 723 10.89 -19.47 15.85
N LEU A 724 9.59 -19.21 15.67
CA LEU A 724 9.07 -18.34 14.63
C LEU A 724 8.80 -16.96 15.22
N ILE A 725 9.15 -15.92 14.47
CA ILE A 725 8.90 -14.53 14.84
C ILE A 725 7.87 -13.89 13.90
N PRO A 726 7.20 -12.81 14.31
CA PRO A 726 6.35 -12.03 13.41
C PRO A 726 7.11 -11.59 12.15
N TYR A 727 6.54 -11.84 10.97
CA TYR A 727 7.18 -11.52 9.70
C TYR A 727 7.56 -10.04 9.58
N TYR A 728 6.78 -9.11 10.14
CA TYR A 728 7.14 -7.69 10.10
C TYR A 728 8.47 -7.38 10.80
N ALA A 729 8.94 -8.24 11.71
CA ALA A 729 10.14 -8.05 12.50
C ALA A 729 11.41 -8.64 11.87
N TRP A 730 11.28 -9.41 10.77
CA TRP A 730 12.45 -10.04 10.14
C TRP A 730 13.50 -9.04 9.68
N GLY A 731 14.77 -9.45 9.63
CA GLY A 731 15.89 -8.62 9.18
C GLY A 731 16.21 -7.43 10.08
N ASN A 732 15.78 -7.45 11.36
CA ASN A 732 16.14 -6.43 12.37
C ASN A 732 17.26 -6.90 13.32
N ARG A 733 17.78 -8.12 13.12
CA ARG A 733 18.85 -8.72 13.95
C ARG A 733 20.17 -8.89 13.20
N GLY A 734 20.32 -8.17 12.08
CA GLY A 734 21.47 -8.26 11.18
C GLY A 734 21.24 -9.22 10.01
N HIS A 735 22.33 -9.61 9.36
CA HIS A 735 22.30 -10.49 8.21
C HIS A 735 21.86 -11.91 8.59
N GLY A 736 21.03 -12.54 7.75
CA GLY A 736 20.56 -13.90 7.91
C GLY A 736 19.51 -14.30 6.90
N GLU A 737 19.25 -15.58 6.83
CA GLU A 737 18.22 -16.16 5.97
C GLU A 737 16.85 -16.10 6.62
N MET A 738 15.81 -16.14 5.85
CA MET A 738 14.43 -16.09 6.33
C MET A 738 13.50 -16.90 5.42
N THR A 739 12.52 -17.59 6.01
CA THR A 739 11.43 -18.22 5.26
C THR A 739 10.08 -18.11 5.99
N VAL A 740 9.02 -17.84 5.22
CA VAL A 740 7.63 -17.90 5.68
C VAL A 740 7.05 -19.29 5.47
N TRP A 741 7.40 -19.93 4.36
CA TRP A 741 6.89 -21.24 3.98
C TRP A 741 7.90 -22.32 4.35
N LEU A 742 7.47 -23.26 5.16
CA LEU A 742 8.30 -24.36 5.66
C LEU A 742 7.83 -25.68 5.04
N PRO A 743 8.76 -26.55 4.60
CA PRO A 743 8.42 -27.92 4.24
C PRO A 743 7.59 -28.60 5.31
N THR A 744 6.65 -29.47 4.94
CA THR A 744 5.78 -30.14 5.91
C THR A 744 5.71 -31.64 5.72
N THR A 745 5.29 -32.31 6.80
CA THR A 745 4.87 -33.72 6.82
C THR A 745 3.46 -33.80 7.39
N TYR A 746 2.65 -34.72 6.83
CA TYR A 746 1.28 -34.99 7.27
C TYR A 746 1.25 -36.12 8.25
#